data_d6e2200b78e169e217cd20b95287f138
#
_entry.id   d6e2200b78e169e217cd20b95287f138
#
_cell.length_a   1.000
_cell.length_b   1.000
_cell.length_c   1.000
_cell.angle_alpha   90.00
_cell.angle_beta   90.00
_cell.angle_gamma   90.00
#
_symmetry.space_group_name_H-M   'P 1'
#
loop_
_entity.id
_entity.type
_entity.pdbx_description
1 polymer ?
#
loop_
_entity_poly.entity_id
_entity_poly.type
_entity_poly.pdbx_seq_one_letter_code
_entity_poly.pdbx_strand_id
1 'polypeptide(L)'
;MAALVMVASAGPASGLEFGSSEETRYGAHFGADKWVDFVVYAPEATAVDLLLYSDPRARAPKHRVRMTRSGDDWKVRVRGANVGHGLFYMYQASGMRVVSPERPYGPLFNPAYVLNDPYAYRTDNVRYDAFFNSVPFADRQASVYAGGGKSAVYDHSRDRFPGHVKIAPEDLIVYELHVQDYTATLAKLPTNQRGTYLGLTRSGLRTPGGLAAGIDHLVELGVNAVELMPVMEYDEQTGNENGRLNHWGYMTTNFFAPEARYAARPGRQVVEFKQLVRALHDRGIAVFMDVVYNHTGEQGPWVADGRLAAKCFNLMCLAADRVYRGTPDKRHYLNNTGTGNDLDFSGRERFSKQLVRDSLALWHEVYGIDGFRFDLARILAEGSDDAADWVDNDPRYAAAHLHAEPWDMGGQWWDFMDSSGWGADNNRWAKWLGRYRDKVRRFSQSALKNPGAFKQLIEGYGSVSDGEGPAASSRPWRSVNLVAVHDGYTLRDCTWFNDSDGSQNCWDSNQDEEERRKRQKLLLGVLLTSQGVPVILQGDEFGQTKAGASSQEGARNSYNYESSTGDLAVNRVNWVDWRLKDGDNSASPMGPRYGTELFEWTRGLITLRKQWSHFRRSEFAHYVSAAPDDRSGPINDGRYTYTWEGPASGEPSQLAVVWWGKAGEPDLMVVYNERWEPFTVNNLADWSQGNWRILARSWLGAGQDLCRPDNWQKSCPEAGDLITVAGRSLAILISDNN
;
A
#
# COMPACT_ATOMS: atom_id res chain seq x y z
N MET A 1 55.89 -6.81 4.22
CA MET A 1 55.76 -7.31 5.61
C MET A 1 54.29 -7.37 5.96
N ALA A 2 53.70 -8.53 5.90
CA ALA A 2 52.28 -8.71 6.24
C ALA A 2 52.16 -8.67 7.77
N ALA A 3 51.44 -7.67 8.26
CA ALA A 3 51.10 -7.60 9.68
C ALA A 3 50.03 -8.65 9.99
N LEU A 4 50.45 -9.67 10.68
CA LEU A 4 49.60 -10.70 11.27
C LEU A 4 48.81 -10.04 12.41
N VAL A 5 47.58 -9.57 12.12
CA VAL A 5 46.66 -9.12 13.17
C VAL A 5 46.20 -10.36 13.92
N MET A 6 46.69 -10.54 15.14
CA MET A 6 46.19 -11.56 16.03
C MET A 6 44.71 -11.29 16.35
N VAL A 7 43.83 -12.12 15.78
CA VAL A 7 42.47 -12.24 16.27
C VAL A 7 42.59 -12.83 17.68
N ALA A 8 42.18 -12.06 18.69
CA ALA A 8 42.14 -12.54 20.06
C ALA A 8 41.26 -13.78 20.11
N SER A 9 41.87 -14.96 20.23
CA SER A 9 41.16 -16.21 20.46
C SER A 9 40.46 -16.09 21.82
N ALA A 10 39.14 -16.10 21.83
CA ALA A 10 38.43 -16.40 23.07
C ALA A 10 38.91 -17.75 23.57
N GLY A 11 39.37 -17.80 24.80
CA GLY A 11 39.90 -19.02 25.42
C GLY A 11 38.85 -20.15 25.42
N PRO A 12 39.25 -21.39 25.67
CA PRO A 12 38.44 -22.61 25.49
C PRO A 12 37.16 -22.72 26.33
N ALA A 13 36.79 -21.69 27.10
CA ALA A 13 35.61 -21.66 27.95
C ALA A 13 34.31 -21.24 27.24
N SER A 14 34.35 -20.64 26.04
CA SER A 14 33.13 -20.09 25.37
C SER A 14 32.48 -21.06 24.37
N GLY A 15 33.18 -22.06 23.91
CA GLY A 15 32.67 -22.97 22.85
C GLY A 15 32.36 -22.29 21.52
N LEU A 16 32.81 -21.05 21.31
CA LEU A 16 32.67 -20.30 20.06
C LEU A 16 34.01 -20.21 19.34
N GLU A 17 33.95 -20.33 18.02
CA GLU A 17 35.05 -20.09 17.11
C GLU A 17 34.77 -18.84 16.30
N PHE A 18 35.79 -18.05 16.01
CA PHE A 18 35.72 -16.81 15.23
C PHE A 18 36.71 -16.88 14.07
N GLY A 19 36.37 -16.27 12.93
CA GLY A 19 37.24 -16.24 11.76
C GLY A 19 36.95 -15.06 10.86
N SER A 20 37.81 -14.86 9.86
CA SER A 20 37.57 -13.92 8.77
C SER A 20 36.44 -14.40 7.86
N SER A 21 35.60 -13.51 7.43
CA SER A 21 34.51 -13.79 6.49
C SER A 21 34.84 -13.24 5.11
N GLU A 22 34.62 -14.06 4.09
CA GLU A 22 34.69 -13.67 2.68
C GLU A 22 33.30 -13.35 2.10
N GLU A 23 32.24 -13.41 2.91
CA GLU A 23 30.88 -13.09 2.49
C GLU A 23 30.80 -11.62 2.02
N THR A 24 30.03 -11.38 0.98
CA THR A 24 29.83 -10.05 0.40
C THR A 24 28.40 -9.53 0.54
N ARG A 25 27.44 -10.41 0.82
CA ARG A 25 26.04 -10.01 1.06
C ARG A 25 25.92 -9.46 2.48
N TYR A 26 25.23 -8.36 2.63
CA TYR A 26 24.96 -7.77 3.95
C TYR A 26 23.99 -8.62 4.76
N GLY A 27 24.12 -8.53 6.08
CA GLY A 27 23.31 -9.29 7.02
C GLY A 27 24.02 -10.51 7.60
N ALA A 28 23.21 -11.44 8.14
CA ALA A 28 23.68 -12.69 8.71
C ALA A 28 23.38 -13.88 7.78
N HIS A 29 24.39 -14.56 7.27
CA HIS A 29 24.27 -15.62 6.28
C HIS A 29 24.86 -16.94 6.77
N PHE A 30 24.21 -18.04 6.41
CA PHE A 30 24.75 -19.37 6.67
C PHE A 30 25.83 -19.71 5.65
N GLY A 31 27.03 -19.94 6.14
CA GLY A 31 28.17 -20.47 5.38
C GLY A 31 28.31 -21.98 5.51
N ALA A 32 29.33 -22.54 4.85
CA ALA A 32 29.70 -23.94 5.00
C ALA A 32 30.08 -24.28 6.44
N ASP A 33 30.00 -25.56 6.81
CA ASP A 33 30.47 -26.11 8.09
C ASP A 33 29.88 -25.43 9.34
N LYS A 34 28.61 -25.02 9.26
CA LYS A 34 27.86 -24.37 10.35
C LYS A 34 28.41 -23.00 10.78
N TRP A 35 29.17 -22.34 9.93
CA TRP A 35 29.53 -20.96 10.15
C TRP A 35 28.32 -20.06 9.86
N VAL A 36 28.23 -18.96 10.60
CA VAL A 36 27.37 -17.83 10.28
C VAL A 36 28.26 -16.62 10.02
N ASP A 37 28.14 -16.07 8.82
CA ASP A 37 28.85 -14.88 8.38
C ASP A 37 28.00 -13.65 8.68
N PHE A 38 28.60 -12.62 9.27
CA PHE A 38 27.97 -11.33 9.56
C PHE A 38 28.69 -10.24 8.81
N VAL A 39 27.96 -9.47 8.02
CA VAL A 39 28.48 -8.36 7.22
C VAL A 39 27.61 -7.13 7.43
N VAL A 40 28.23 -5.99 7.77
CA VAL A 40 27.54 -4.71 7.93
C VAL A 40 28.30 -3.58 7.27
N TYR A 41 27.57 -2.70 6.58
CA TYR A 41 28.10 -1.51 5.95
C TYR A 41 28.24 -0.37 6.99
N ALA A 42 29.45 0.10 7.21
CA ALA A 42 29.73 1.22 8.12
C ALA A 42 31.05 1.93 7.70
N PRO A 43 31.04 2.71 6.60
CA PRO A 43 32.26 3.21 5.95
C PRO A 43 33.08 4.14 6.84
N GLU A 44 32.44 4.94 7.66
CA GLU A 44 33.08 5.95 8.52
C GLU A 44 33.37 5.43 9.95
N ALA A 45 32.99 4.20 10.26
CA ALA A 45 33.29 3.60 11.57
C ALA A 45 34.80 3.33 11.71
N THR A 46 35.34 3.58 12.89
CA THR A 46 36.71 3.20 13.26
C THR A 46 36.78 1.83 13.93
N ALA A 47 35.65 1.34 14.42
CA ALA A 47 35.49 0.00 14.97
C ALA A 47 34.01 -0.40 14.96
N VAL A 48 33.75 -1.68 14.69
CA VAL A 48 32.42 -2.31 14.85
C VAL A 48 32.60 -3.59 15.64
N ASP A 49 31.75 -3.79 16.64
CA ASP A 49 31.62 -5.01 17.41
C ASP A 49 30.28 -5.70 17.12
N LEU A 50 30.33 -6.99 16.87
CA LEU A 50 29.17 -7.87 16.88
C LEU A 50 28.86 -8.30 18.34
N LEU A 51 27.62 -8.09 18.75
CA LEU A 51 27.14 -8.44 20.08
C LEU A 51 26.16 -9.61 19.96
N LEU A 52 26.48 -10.74 20.63
CA LEU A 52 25.64 -11.94 20.60
C LEU A 52 24.88 -12.08 21.91
N TYR A 53 23.58 -12.39 21.85
CA TYR A 53 22.70 -12.48 23.01
C TYR A 53 22.10 -13.89 23.15
N SER A 54 21.83 -14.30 24.39
CA SER A 54 21.21 -15.59 24.71
C SER A 54 19.70 -15.60 24.41
N ASP A 55 19.06 -14.44 24.52
CA ASP A 55 17.62 -14.30 24.31
C ASP A 55 17.27 -12.83 23.97
N PRO A 56 16.06 -12.55 23.48
CA PRO A 56 15.67 -11.20 23.07
C PRO A 56 15.61 -10.20 24.24
N ARG A 57 15.42 -10.65 25.47
CA ARG A 57 15.28 -9.80 26.67
C ARG A 57 16.60 -9.57 27.38
N ALA A 58 17.68 -10.27 27.01
CA ALA A 58 18.97 -10.10 27.64
C ALA A 58 19.49 -8.67 27.52
N ARG A 59 19.76 -8.01 28.66
CA ARG A 59 20.24 -6.62 28.70
C ARG A 59 21.71 -6.47 28.30
N ALA A 60 22.52 -7.52 28.51
CA ALA A 60 23.92 -7.53 28.15
C ALA A 60 24.21 -8.63 27.14
N PRO A 61 25.13 -8.40 26.20
CA PRO A 61 25.56 -9.45 25.29
C PRO A 61 26.30 -10.54 26.04
N LYS A 62 26.09 -11.80 25.66
CA LYS A 62 26.86 -12.93 26.14
C LYS A 62 28.28 -12.92 25.58
N HIS A 63 28.44 -12.48 24.34
CA HIS A 63 29.72 -12.36 23.68
C HIS A 63 29.77 -11.02 22.89
N ARG A 64 30.97 -10.43 22.90
CA ARG A 64 31.34 -9.28 22.10
C ARG A 64 32.51 -9.68 21.20
N VAL A 65 32.36 -9.49 19.91
CA VAL A 65 33.32 -9.90 18.90
C VAL A 65 33.72 -8.71 18.05
N ARG A 66 34.99 -8.35 18.04
CA ARG A 66 35.50 -7.31 17.14
C ARG A 66 35.42 -7.80 15.70
N MET A 67 34.78 -7.02 14.83
CA MET A 67 34.72 -7.29 13.40
C MET A 67 36.00 -6.78 12.70
N THR A 68 36.31 -7.37 11.56
CA THR A 68 37.43 -6.98 10.71
C THR A 68 36.91 -6.08 9.60
N ARG A 69 37.59 -4.95 9.35
CA ARG A 69 37.26 -4.04 8.27
C ARG A 69 37.77 -4.58 6.93
N SER A 70 36.92 -4.50 5.91
CA SER A 70 37.21 -4.85 4.51
C SER A 70 36.59 -3.78 3.59
N GLY A 71 37.36 -2.76 3.22
CA GLY A 71 36.84 -1.59 2.54
C GLY A 71 35.91 -0.78 3.44
N ASP A 72 34.67 -0.63 3.01
CA ASP A 72 33.60 0.04 3.74
C ASP A 72 32.78 -0.90 4.63
N ASP A 73 33.03 -2.20 4.51
CA ASP A 73 32.33 -3.25 5.23
C ASP A 73 33.08 -3.69 6.48
N TRP A 74 32.30 -4.18 7.44
CA TRP A 74 32.80 -4.87 8.62
C TRP A 74 32.29 -6.30 8.62
N LYS A 75 33.19 -7.26 8.81
CA LYS A 75 32.91 -8.69 8.62
C LYS A 75 33.46 -9.55 9.75
N VAL A 76 32.74 -10.59 10.07
CA VAL A 76 33.20 -11.67 10.96
C VAL A 76 32.37 -12.92 10.73
N ARG A 77 32.99 -14.10 10.84
CA ARG A 77 32.24 -15.35 10.90
C ARG A 77 32.33 -15.97 12.31
N VAL A 78 31.23 -16.61 12.70
CA VAL A 78 31.11 -17.23 14.03
C VAL A 78 30.56 -18.64 13.88
N ARG A 79 31.12 -19.57 14.66
CA ARG A 79 30.64 -20.94 14.74
C ARG A 79 30.58 -21.39 16.21
N GLY A 80 29.63 -22.26 16.55
CA GLY A 80 29.49 -22.83 17.89
C GLY A 80 28.15 -23.54 18.09
N ALA A 81 27.98 -24.22 19.21
CA ALA A 81 26.79 -25.05 19.46
C ALA A 81 25.45 -24.28 19.42
N ASN A 82 25.45 -23.00 19.78
CA ASN A 82 24.28 -22.15 19.83
C ASN A 82 24.31 -21.04 18.77
N VAL A 83 25.14 -21.16 17.74
CA VAL A 83 25.22 -20.25 16.62
C VAL A 83 24.39 -20.80 15.47
N GLY A 84 23.44 -20.02 14.99
CA GLY A 84 22.58 -20.43 13.90
C GLY A 84 21.19 -19.78 13.96
N HIS A 85 20.22 -20.44 13.37
CA HIS A 85 18.84 -19.95 13.31
C HIS A 85 18.29 -19.60 14.71
N GLY A 86 17.83 -18.36 14.85
CA GLY A 86 17.27 -17.85 16.11
C GLY A 86 18.28 -17.20 17.06
N LEU A 87 19.58 -17.20 16.75
CA LEU A 87 20.58 -16.44 17.51
C LEU A 87 20.29 -14.95 17.42
N PHE A 88 20.20 -14.28 18.56
CA PHE A 88 20.01 -12.82 18.62
C PHE A 88 21.35 -12.09 18.59
N TYR A 89 21.38 -11.00 17.83
CA TYR A 89 22.58 -10.19 17.68
C TYR A 89 22.25 -8.73 17.46
N MET A 90 23.24 -7.87 17.73
CA MET A 90 23.22 -6.44 17.45
C MET A 90 24.64 -5.99 17.07
N TYR A 91 24.77 -4.78 16.55
CA TYR A 91 26.06 -4.14 16.32
C TYR A 91 26.29 -2.99 17.31
N GLN A 92 27.54 -2.68 17.54
CA GLN A 92 27.98 -1.47 18.23
C GLN A 92 29.11 -0.83 17.43
N ALA A 93 28.88 0.39 16.98
CA ALA A 93 29.84 1.10 16.14
C ALA A 93 30.50 2.25 16.90
N SER A 94 31.76 2.49 16.59
CA SER A 94 32.57 3.58 17.13
C SER A 94 33.15 4.41 15.97
N GLY A 95 33.31 5.71 16.17
CA GLY A 95 33.83 6.63 15.18
C GLY A 95 33.78 8.05 15.69
N MET A 96 33.63 9.02 14.81
CA MET A 96 33.50 10.43 15.16
C MET A 96 32.28 10.65 16.06
N ARG A 97 32.46 11.36 17.18
CA ARG A 97 31.37 11.60 18.17
C ARG A 97 30.86 13.02 18.19
N VAL A 98 31.64 13.94 17.67
CA VAL A 98 31.32 15.38 17.64
C VAL A 98 31.84 15.93 16.31
N VAL A 99 31.09 16.79 15.68
CA VAL A 99 31.52 17.48 14.46
C VAL A 99 32.70 18.41 14.74
N SER A 100 33.58 18.56 13.75
CA SER A 100 34.72 19.50 13.79
C SER A 100 34.65 20.43 12.58
N PRO A 101 35.43 21.54 12.58
CA PRO A 101 35.51 22.43 11.40
C PRO A 101 35.97 21.70 10.13
N GLU A 102 36.83 20.69 10.26
CA GLU A 102 37.33 19.86 9.17
C GLU A 102 36.31 18.83 8.69
N ARG A 103 35.44 18.39 9.61
CA ARG A 103 34.35 17.42 9.34
C ARG A 103 33.08 17.91 10.00
N PRO A 104 32.42 18.94 9.40
CA PRO A 104 31.21 19.53 9.97
C PRO A 104 29.96 18.65 9.84
N TYR A 105 30.10 17.51 9.23
CA TYR A 105 29.04 16.54 8.94
C TYR A 105 29.59 15.11 8.90
N GLY A 106 28.73 14.16 8.73
CA GLY A 106 29.03 12.73 8.65
C GLY A 106 28.32 11.96 9.73
N PRO A 107 28.30 10.63 9.67
CA PRO A 107 27.67 9.86 10.73
C PRO A 107 28.37 10.13 12.05
N LEU A 108 27.58 10.42 13.09
CA LEU A 108 28.08 10.54 14.45
C LEU A 108 27.82 9.23 15.18
N PHE A 109 28.89 8.68 15.74
CA PHE A 109 28.82 7.40 16.44
C PHE A 109 28.69 7.61 17.95
N ASN A 110 27.71 6.96 18.53
CA ASN A 110 27.60 6.86 19.97
C ASN A 110 27.75 5.39 20.39
N PRO A 111 28.90 4.97 20.94
CA PRO A 111 29.13 3.58 21.33
C PRO A 111 28.28 3.14 22.53
N ALA A 112 27.47 3.99 23.11
CA ALA A 112 26.44 3.59 24.06
C ALA A 112 25.21 2.97 23.38
N TYR A 113 25.00 3.23 22.07
CA TYR A 113 23.89 2.63 21.32
C TYR A 113 24.28 1.23 20.82
N VAL A 114 23.30 0.35 20.87
CA VAL A 114 23.32 -0.93 20.15
C VAL A 114 22.39 -0.83 18.97
N LEU A 115 22.85 -1.29 17.82
CA LEU A 115 22.23 -1.05 16.53
C LEU A 115 21.70 -2.35 15.94
N ASN A 116 20.51 -2.31 15.37
CA ASN A 116 19.99 -3.40 14.59
C ASN A 116 20.80 -3.58 13.31
N ASP A 117 20.78 -4.78 12.78
CA ASP A 117 21.26 -5.04 11.43
C ASP A 117 20.24 -4.50 10.43
N PRO A 118 20.62 -3.57 9.53
CA PRO A 118 19.72 -3.10 8.49
C PRO A 118 19.18 -4.19 7.57
N TYR A 119 19.92 -5.31 7.44
CA TYR A 119 19.57 -6.48 6.63
C TYR A 119 19.05 -7.66 7.44
N ALA A 120 18.62 -7.45 8.69
CA ALA A 120 18.04 -8.53 9.48
C ALA A 120 16.73 -9.04 8.89
N TYR A 121 16.63 -10.34 8.64
CA TYR A 121 15.39 -10.98 8.15
C TYR A 121 14.34 -11.17 9.24
N ARG A 122 14.72 -11.01 10.49
CA ARG A 122 13.85 -11.08 11.65
C ARG A 122 14.35 -10.15 12.73
N THR A 123 13.44 -9.38 13.28
CA THR A 123 13.64 -8.62 14.52
C THR A 123 12.78 -9.26 15.61
N ASP A 124 13.08 -8.98 16.86
CA ASP A 124 12.23 -9.40 17.98
C ASP A 124 11.63 -8.18 18.66
N ASN A 125 10.32 -8.11 18.64
CA ASN A 125 9.59 -6.96 19.17
C ASN A 125 9.41 -7.04 20.70
N VAL A 126 10.52 -6.93 21.44
CA VAL A 126 10.50 -6.88 22.91
C VAL A 126 9.87 -5.61 23.47
N ARG A 127 9.56 -4.64 22.63
CA ARG A 127 9.01 -3.34 23.01
C ARG A 127 7.65 -3.39 23.71
N TYR A 128 6.85 -4.41 23.44
CA TYR A 128 5.52 -4.61 24.06
C TYR A 128 5.57 -5.34 25.40
N ASP A 129 6.76 -5.65 25.87
CA ASP A 129 6.96 -6.25 27.16
C ASP A 129 6.76 -5.19 28.27
N ALA A 130 6.32 -5.63 29.46
CA ALA A 130 6.08 -4.79 30.64
C ALA A 130 7.28 -3.91 31.03
N PHE A 131 8.49 -4.24 30.58
CA PHE A 131 9.70 -3.46 30.79
C PHE A 131 9.67 -2.12 30.05
N PHE A 132 9.25 -2.09 28.78
CA PHE A 132 9.13 -0.84 28.02
C PHE A 132 8.01 0.06 28.53
N ASN A 133 6.91 -0.52 28.99
CA ASN A 133 5.82 0.23 29.60
C ASN A 133 6.21 0.87 30.94
N SER A 134 7.27 0.42 31.58
CA SER A 134 7.77 0.99 32.85
C SER A 134 8.83 2.09 32.69
N VAL A 135 9.36 2.32 31.48
CA VAL A 135 10.41 3.32 31.22
C VAL A 135 9.78 4.58 30.61
N PRO A 136 9.98 5.78 31.18
CA PRO A 136 9.50 7.04 30.62
C PRO A 136 9.99 7.24 29.18
N PHE A 137 9.17 7.86 28.32
CA PHE A 137 9.45 8.04 26.90
C PHE A 137 10.80 8.73 26.61
N ALA A 138 11.15 9.76 27.42
CA ALA A 138 12.45 10.45 27.31
C ALA A 138 13.65 9.51 27.60
N ASP A 139 13.49 8.58 28.51
CA ASP A 139 14.52 7.60 28.85
C ASP A 139 14.58 6.43 27.85
N ARG A 140 13.47 6.18 27.12
CA ARG A 140 13.44 5.19 26.02
C ARG A 140 14.28 5.65 24.84
N GLN A 141 14.33 6.94 24.53
CA GLN A 141 15.21 7.50 23.49
C GLN A 141 16.70 7.39 23.84
N ALA A 142 17.02 7.39 25.11
CA ALA A 142 18.38 7.20 25.63
C ALA A 142 18.73 5.74 25.95
N SER A 143 17.75 4.84 25.87
CA SER A 143 17.98 3.43 26.23
C SER A 143 18.63 2.66 25.07
N VAL A 144 19.45 1.71 25.45
CA VAL A 144 20.18 0.76 24.57
C VAL A 144 19.26 -0.01 23.61
N TYR A 145 17.94 0.09 23.76
CA TYR A 145 16.91 -0.59 22.99
C TYR A 145 15.94 0.37 22.29
N ALA A 146 16.29 1.66 22.16
CA ALA A 146 15.47 2.59 21.43
C ALA A 146 15.41 2.14 19.96
N GLY A 147 14.27 1.71 19.50
CA GLY A 147 13.99 1.62 18.09
C GLY A 147 13.93 0.27 17.43
N GLY A 148 13.83 -0.78 18.12
CA GLY A 148 13.61 -2.08 17.51
C GLY A 148 14.09 -3.22 18.41
N GLY A 149 13.46 -4.35 18.32
CA GLY A 149 13.93 -5.56 18.96
C GLY A 149 15.31 -5.99 18.42
N LYS A 150 15.94 -6.96 19.04
CA LYS A 150 17.20 -7.48 18.54
C LYS A 150 17.02 -8.14 17.18
N SER A 151 18.00 -7.98 16.32
CA SER A 151 18.14 -8.76 15.09
C SER A 151 18.33 -10.24 15.42
N ALA A 152 17.74 -11.12 14.62
CA ALA A 152 17.90 -12.55 14.78
C ALA A 152 18.33 -13.24 13.49
N VAL A 153 19.32 -14.12 13.59
CA VAL A 153 19.73 -14.95 12.46
C VAL A 153 18.58 -15.81 11.99
N TYR A 154 18.25 -15.75 10.70
CA TYR A 154 17.13 -16.48 10.12
C TYR A 154 17.56 -17.29 8.90
N ASP A 155 17.14 -18.55 8.86
CA ASP A 155 17.41 -19.47 7.77
C ASP A 155 16.14 -19.68 6.95
N HIS A 156 16.03 -19.00 5.80
CA HIS A 156 14.90 -19.10 4.89
C HIS A 156 14.77 -20.46 4.22
N SER A 157 15.82 -21.30 4.20
CA SER A 157 15.74 -22.64 3.64
C SER A 157 14.81 -23.57 4.44
N ARG A 158 14.46 -23.17 5.66
CA ARG A 158 13.55 -23.90 6.55
C ARG A 158 12.08 -23.67 6.25
N ASP A 159 11.78 -22.68 5.42
CA ASP A 159 10.42 -22.28 5.10
C ASP A 159 10.08 -22.64 3.65
N ARG A 160 8.81 -22.98 3.43
CA ARG A 160 8.35 -23.20 2.08
C ARG A 160 8.10 -21.86 1.38
N PHE A 161 8.63 -21.71 0.17
CA PHE A 161 8.33 -20.58 -0.70
C PHE A 161 6.82 -20.54 -1.04
N PRO A 162 6.13 -19.39 -0.93
CA PRO A 162 4.69 -19.28 -1.19
C PRO A 162 4.29 -19.49 -2.65
N GLY A 163 5.19 -19.25 -3.60
CA GLY A 163 4.89 -19.17 -5.03
C GLY A 163 4.54 -17.75 -5.47
N HIS A 164 4.02 -17.62 -6.68
CA HIS A 164 3.51 -16.37 -7.24
C HIS A 164 2.16 -16.60 -7.91
N VAL A 165 1.34 -15.54 -7.94
CA VAL A 165 0.10 -15.47 -8.72
C VAL A 165 0.30 -14.46 -9.84
N LYS A 166 0.13 -14.92 -11.10
CA LYS A 166 0.30 -14.06 -12.28
C LYS A 166 -1.07 -13.56 -12.73
N ILE A 167 -1.25 -12.26 -12.74
CA ILE A 167 -2.44 -11.56 -13.23
C ILE A 167 -1.98 -10.51 -14.22
N ALA A 168 -2.65 -10.41 -15.37
CA ALA A 168 -2.34 -9.34 -16.31
C ALA A 168 -2.66 -7.97 -15.67
N PRO A 169 -1.86 -6.92 -15.91
CA PRO A 169 -2.07 -5.63 -15.26
C PRO A 169 -3.48 -5.07 -15.44
N GLU A 170 -4.07 -5.23 -16.62
CA GLU A 170 -5.42 -4.80 -16.95
C GLU A 170 -6.53 -5.57 -16.23
N ASP A 171 -6.22 -6.78 -15.74
CA ASP A 171 -7.16 -7.65 -15.03
C ASP A 171 -7.16 -7.43 -13.52
N LEU A 172 -6.26 -6.60 -12.99
CA LEU A 172 -6.14 -6.34 -11.57
C LEU A 172 -7.40 -5.64 -11.02
N ILE A 173 -7.84 -6.12 -9.86
CA ILE A 173 -8.84 -5.49 -8.98
C ILE A 173 -8.25 -5.58 -7.57
N VAL A 174 -7.72 -4.45 -7.10
CA VAL A 174 -6.90 -4.39 -5.89
C VAL A 174 -7.79 -4.06 -4.67
N TYR A 175 -7.51 -4.72 -3.56
CA TYR A 175 -8.15 -4.46 -2.27
C TYR A 175 -7.08 -4.04 -1.26
N GLU A 176 -7.10 -2.77 -0.86
CA GLU A 176 -6.18 -2.23 0.14
C GLU A 176 -6.59 -2.70 1.53
N LEU A 177 -5.65 -3.28 2.29
CA LEU A 177 -5.95 -3.98 3.52
C LEU A 177 -4.86 -3.74 4.57
N HIS A 178 -5.29 -3.42 5.80
CA HIS A 178 -4.42 -3.40 6.97
C HIS A 178 -4.52 -4.70 7.76
N VAL A 179 -3.39 -5.37 8.02
CA VAL A 179 -3.34 -6.72 8.63
C VAL A 179 -4.13 -6.79 9.94
N GLN A 180 -3.95 -5.81 10.82
CA GLN A 180 -4.62 -5.81 12.12
C GLN A 180 -6.11 -5.50 11.99
N ASP A 181 -6.47 -4.46 11.24
CA ASP A 181 -7.83 -3.94 11.21
C ASP A 181 -8.83 -4.94 10.65
N TYR A 182 -8.38 -5.70 9.65
CA TYR A 182 -9.26 -6.57 8.88
C TYR A 182 -9.85 -7.72 9.70
N THR A 183 -9.11 -8.24 10.67
CA THR A 183 -9.55 -9.40 11.47
C THR A 183 -9.72 -9.14 12.96
N ALA A 184 -9.40 -7.93 13.45
CA ALA A 184 -9.42 -7.60 14.87
C ALA A 184 -10.77 -7.84 15.56
N THR A 185 -11.88 -7.58 14.85
CA THR A 185 -13.25 -7.72 15.38
C THR A 185 -13.88 -9.09 15.17
N LEU A 186 -13.21 -10.03 14.49
CA LEU A 186 -13.78 -11.36 14.18
C LEU A 186 -13.78 -12.25 15.41
N ALA A 187 -14.92 -12.32 16.08
CA ALA A 187 -15.08 -13.01 17.37
C ALA A 187 -14.80 -14.52 17.32
N LYS A 188 -15.00 -15.18 16.16
CA LYS A 188 -14.71 -16.60 15.98
C LYS A 188 -13.24 -16.96 15.88
N LEU A 189 -12.35 -15.95 15.70
CA LEU A 189 -10.93 -16.17 15.78
C LEU A 189 -10.48 -16.32 17.23
N PRO A 190 -9.51 -17.21 17.52
CA PRO A 190 -8.77 -17.20 18.78
C PRO A 190 -8.20 -15.80 19.03
N THR A 191 -8.23 -15.34 20.27
CA THR A 191 -7.83 -13.96 20.62
C THR A 191 -6.42 -13.64 20.13
N ASN A 192 -5.47 -14.56 20.24
CA ASN A 192 -4.09 -14.40 19.79
C ASN A 192 -3.93 -14.47 18.24
N GLN A 193 -4.99 -14.66 17.49
CA GLN A 193 -4.97 -14.64 16.01
C GLN A 193 -5.73 -13.45 15.43
N ARG A 194 -6.48 -12.71 16.26
CA ARG A 194 -7.16 -11.50 15.80
C ARG A 194 -6.14 -10.43 15.47
N GLY A 195 -6.28 -9.79 14.32
CA GLY A 195 -5.38 -8.74 13.87
C GLY A 195 -3.96 -9.25 13.56
N THR A 196 -3.80 -10.51 13.16
CA THR A 196 -2.50 -11.10 12.87
C THR A 196 -2.45 -11.76 11.49
N TYR A 197 -1.23 -12.05 11.01
CA TYR A 197 -1.02 -12.81 9.77
C TYR A 197 -1.84 -14.10 9.74
N LEU A 198 -1.81 -14.88 10.83
CA LEU A 198 -2.57 -16.13 10.91
C LEU A 198 -4.09 -15.93 10.93
N GLY A 199 -4.58 -14.82 11.46
CA GLY A 199 -6.00 -14.48 11.41
C GLY A 199 -6.52 -14.38 9.98
N LEU A 200 -5.73 -13.77 9.12
CA LEU A 200 -6.03 -13.60 7.69
C LEU A 200 -5.98 -14.93 6.90
N THR A 201 -5.33 -15.97 7.40
CA THR A 201 -5.28 -17.27 6.71
C THR A 201 -6.54 -18.13 6.93
N ARG A 202 -7.40 -17.75 7.88
CA ARG A 202 -8.51 -18.60 8.35
C ARG A 202 -9.71 -18.54 7.43
N SER A 203 -10.09 -19.71 6.90
CA SER A 203 -11.37 -19.92 6.20
C SER A 203 -12.50 -20.22 7.15
N GLY A 204 -13.73 -20.13 6.66
CA GLY A 204 -14.95 -20.44 7.43
C GLY A 204 -15.34 -19.35 8.42
N LEU A 205 -14.67 -18.19 8.39
CA LEU A 205 -15.03 -17.05 9.22
C LEU A 205 -16.36 -16.46 8.74
N ARG A 206 -17.17 -16.02 9.70
CA ARG A 206 -18.50 -15.45 9.44
C ARG A 206 -18.68 -14.17 10.25
N THR A 207 -19.41 -13.24 9.66
CA THR A 207 -19.98 -12.09 10.36
C THR A 207 -20.94 -12.56 11.48
N PRO A 208 -21.35 -11.73 12.40
CA PRO A 208 -22.39 -12.07 13.36
C PRO A 208 -23.69 -12.57 12.72
N GLY A 209 -24.11 -12.02 11.58
CA GLY A 209 -25.28 -12.44 10.81
C GLY A 209 -25.07 -13.67 9.92
N GLY A 210 -23.86 -14.21 9.86
CA GLY A 210 -23.55 -15.46 9.16
C GLY A 210 -23.00 -15.32 7.74
N LEU A 211 -22.78 -14.10 7.24
CA LEU A 211 -22.15 -13.85 5.94
C LEU A 211 -20.64 -14.17 5.98
N ALA A 212 -20.01 -14.38 4.83
CA ALA A 212 -18.58 -14.62 4.76
C ALA A 212 -17.77 -13.42 5.27
N ALA A 213 -16.71 -13.70 6.01
CA ALA A 213 -15.79 -12.72 6.56
C ALA A 213 -14.32 -13.18 6.40
N GLY A 214 -13.37 -12.30 6.64
CA GLY A 214 -11.96 -12.63 6.48
C GLY A 214 -11.60 -12.99 5.03
N ILE A 215 -10.74 -13.97 4.84
CA ILE A 215 -10.26 -14.37 3.50
C ILE A 215 -11.38 -14.86 2.58
N ASP A 216 -12.42 -15.50 3.14
CA ASP A 216 -13.56 -15.97 2.35
C ASP A 216 -14.41 -14.82 1.79
N HIS A 217 -14.40 -13.67 2.48
CA HIS A 217 -15.04 -12.46 1.96
C HIS A 217 -14.33 -11.91 0.72
N LEU A 218 -12.98 -11.89 0.70
CA LEU A 218 -12.22 -11.45 -0.48
C LEU A 218 -12.55 -12.29 -1.71
N VAL A 219 -12.67 -13.60 -1.52
CA VAL A 219 -13.07 -14.53 -2.58
C VAL A 219 -14.51 -14.26 -3.04
N GLU A 220 -15.44 -14.07 -2.09
CA GLU A 220 -16.84 -13.77 -2.39
C GLU A 220 -17.00 -12.43 -3.11
N LEU A 221 -16.26 -11.40 -2.69
CA LEU A 221 -16.25 -10.08 -3.34
C LEU A 221 -15.70 -10.17 -4.77
N GLY A 222 -14.73 -11.05 -4.99
CA GLY A 222 -14.16 -11.31 -6.30
C GLY A 222 -12.94 -10.48 -6.65
N VAL A 223 -12.32 -9.81 -5.69
CA VAL A 223 -11.00 -9.16 -5.89
C VAL A 223 -9.93 -10.21 -6.17
N ASN A 224 -8.89 -9.84 -6.90
CA ASN A 224 -7.82 -10.76 -7.30
C ASN A 224 -6.42 -10.30 -6.88
N ALA A 225 -6.30 -9.15 -6.25
CA ALA A 225 -5.08 -8.70 -5.61
C ALA A 225 -5.41 -8.05 -4.25
N VAL A 226 -4.58 -8.30 -3.26
CA VAL A 226 -4.61 -7.62 -1.96
C VAL A 226 -3.34 -6.79 -1.83
N GLU A 227 -3.50 -5.50 -1.59
CA GLU A 227 -2.42 -4.59 -1.24
C GLU A 227 -2.37 -4.46 0.28
N LEU A 228 -1.31 -4.99 0.87
CA LEU A 228 -1.09 -4.90 2.31
C LEU A 228 -0.47 -3.55 2.65
N MET A 229 -1.13 -2.75 3.47
CA MET A 229 -0.50 -1.60 4.13
C MET A 229 0.80 -2.04 4.82
N PRO A 230 1.74 -1.13 5.17
CA PRO A 230 3.09 -1.51 5.51
C PRO A 230 3.22 -2.67 6.49
N VAL A 231 3.95 -3.69 6.09
CA VAL A 231 4.24 -4.91 6.86
C VAL A 231 5.73 -5.13 7.11
N MET A 232 6.58 -4.18 6.71
CA MET A 232 7.96 -4.11 7.17
C MET A 232 7.99 -3.66 8.63
N GLU A 233 9.01 -4.09 9.38
CA GLU A 233 9.20 -3.68 10.79
C GLU A 233 9.28 -2.15 10.88
N TYR A 234 8.48 -1.52 11.74
CA TYR A 234 8.37 -0.08 11.86
C TYR A 234 8.40 0.43 13.31
N ASP A 235 8.56 1.73 13.51
CA ASP A 235 8.55 2.37 14.83
C ASP A 235 7.13 2.77 15.23
N GLU A 236 6.53 2.03 16.12
CA GLU A 236 5.19 2.31 16.63
C GLU A 236 5.13 3.52 17.58
N GLN A 237 6.30 3.94 18.10
CA GLN A 237 6.37 5.06 19.03
C GLN A 237 6.37 6.42 18.32
N THR A 238 6.56 6.45 17.03
CA THR A 238 6.51 7.70 16.26
C THR A 238 5.09 8.24 16.22
N GLY A 239 4.95 9.53 16.49
CA GLY A 239 3.63 10.16 16.59
C GLY A 239 2.87 9.82 17.87
N ASN A 240 3.55 9.26 18.89
CA ASN A 240 2.96 8.98 20.19
C ASN A 240 2.62 10.27 20.93
N GLU A 241 1.48 10.82 20.59
CA GLU A 241 0.88 11.93 21.33
C GLU A 241 -0.31 11.39 22.14
N ASN A 242 -0.39 11.77 23.39
CA ASN A 242 -1.51 11.40 24.28
C ASN A 242 -1.74 9.87 24.44
N GLY A 243 -0.68 9.07 24.42
CA GLY A 243 -0.77 7.62 24.62
C GLY A 243 -1.25 6.83 23.39
N ARG A 244 -1.23 7.41 22.21
CA ARG A 244 -1.52 6.76 20.94
C ARG A 244 -0.24 6.37 20.23
N LEU A 245 -0.23 5.21 19.58
CA LEU A 245 0.89 4.69 18.83
C LEU A 245 0.64 4.82 17.33
N ASN A 246 1.72 4.80 16.54
CA ASN A 246 1.63 4.68 15.10
C ASN A 246 0.93 3.35 14.74
N HIS A 247 -0.10 3.47 13.91
CA HIS A 247 -0.94 2.34 13.52
C HIS A 247 -0.72 1.91 12.06
N TRP A 248 -0.55 2.86 11.15
CA TRP A 248 -0.46 2.54 9.72
C TRP A 248 0.86 1.89 9.28
N GLY A 249 1.96 2.13 10.02
CA GLY A 249 3.22 1.47 9.75
C GLY A 249 4.21 2.21 8.82
N TYR A 250 3.94 3.45 8.45
CA TYR A 250 4.80 4.23 7.53
C TYR A 250 6.10 4.76 8.15
N MET A 251 6.60 4.17 9.23
CA MET A 251 7.85 4.59 9.90
C MET A 251 8.82 3.41 9.98
N THR A 252 9.25 2.91 8.82
CA THR A 252 10.06 1.71 8.66
C THR A 252 11.38 1.80 9.42
N THR A 253 11.69 0.78 10.20
CA THR A 253 12.98 0.62 10.91
C THR A 253 13.84 -0.48 10.32
N ASN A 254 13.22 -1.44 9.60
CA ASN A 254 13.94 -2.51 8.92
C ASN A 254 13.21 -2.92 7.64
N PHE A 255 13.90 -2.86 6.50
CA PHE A 255 13.34 -3.14 5.17
C PHE A 255 13.26 -4.63 4.81
N PHE A 256 13.82 -5.54 5.63
CA PHE A 256 13.96 -6.96 5.33
C PHE A 256 13.16 -7.87 6.25
N ALA A 257 12.66 -7.36 7.37
CA ALA A 257 11.91 -8.12 8.36
C ALA A 257 10.41 -7.81 8.31
N PRO A 258 9.54 -8.83 8.32
CA PRO A 258 8.11 -8.63 8.54
C PRO A 258 7.85 -8.07 9.94
N GLU A 259 6.86 -7.19 10.06
CA GLU A 259 6.42 -6.58 11.33
C GLU A 259 6.08 -7.65 12.38
N ALA A 260 6.80 -7.61 13.49
CA ALA A 260 6.73 -8.63 14.51
C ALA A 260 5.41 -8.64 15.30
N ARG A 261 4.75 -7.47 15.43
CA ARG A 261 3.47 -7.35 16.16
C ARG A 261 2.30 -8.05 15.47
N TYR A 262 2.38 -8.26 14.16
CA TYR A 262 1.35 -8.99 13.43
C TYR A 262 1.50 -10.51 13.50
N ALA A 263 2.52 -11.02 14.18
CA ALA A 263 2.64 -12.45 14.44
C ALA A 263 1.69 -12.89 15.57
N ALA A 264 0.96 -13.98 15.36
CA ALA A 264 0.15 -14.59 16.40
C ALA A 264 1.00 -15.20 17.53
N ARG A 265 2.26 -15.50 17.25
CA ARG A 265 3.24 -16.02 18.19
C ARG A 265 4.55 -15.27 18.05
N PRO A 266 5.12 -14.74 19.15
CA PRO A 266 6.39 -14.02 19.13
C PRO A 266 7.49 -14.80 18.40
N GLY A 267 8.26 -14.11 17.56
CA GLY A 267 9.36 -14.68 16.78
C GLY A 267 8.94 -15.54 15.59
N ARG A 268 7.63 -15.60 15.24
CA ARG A 268 7.10 -16.38 14.13
C ARG A 268 6.68 -15.52 12.91
N GLN A 269 6.91 -14.22 12.93
CA GLN A 269 6.46 -13.28 11.90
C GLN A 269 6.85 -13.73 10.48
N VAL A 270 8.07 -14.20 10.27
CA VAL A 270 8.54 -14.62 8.94
C VAL A 270 7.72 -15.79 8.39
N VAL A 271 7.56 -16.86 9.17
CA VAL A 271 6.84 -18.04 8.73
C VAL A 271 5.34 -17.77 8.65
N GLU A 272 4.77 -16.97 9.56
CA GLU A 272 3.34 -16.63 9.57
C GLU A 272 2.99 -15.70 8.40
N PHE A 273 3.87 -14.76 8.05
CA PHE A 273 3.71 -13.94 6.86
C PHE A 273 3.74 -14.77 5.56
N LYS A 274 4.70 -15.70 5.42
CA LYS A 274 4.72 -16.64 4.28
C LYS A 274 3.46 -17.52 4.21
N GLN A 275 2.89 -17.87 5.36
CA GLN A 275 1.61 -18.60 5.41
C GLN A 275 0.43 -17.73 4.93
N LEU A 276 0.43 -16.44 5.26
CA LEU A 276 -0.56 -15.49 4.75
C LEU A 276 -0.48 -15.37 3.23
N VAL A 277 0.72 -15.07 2.71
CA VAL A 277 0.92 -14.95 1.25
C VAL A 277 0.44 -16.20 0.54
N ARG A 278 0.84 -17.38 1.03
CA ARG A 278 0.39 -18.65 0.47
C ARG A 278 -1.13 -18.82 0.52
N ALA A 279 -1.78 -18.47 1.64
CA ALA A 279 -3.23 -18.63 1.78
C ALA A 279 -4.02 -17.77 0.78
N LEU A 280 -3.50 -16.61 0.42
CA LEU A 280 -4.04 -15.76 -0.65
C LEU A 280 -3.75 -16.36 -2.03
N HIS A 281 -2.52 -16.81 -2.29
CA HIS A 281 -2.14 -17.45 -3.55
C HIS A 281 -2.93 -18.72 -3.85
N ASP A 282 -3.20 -19.56 -2.83
CA ASP A 282 -4.02 -20.78 -2.96
C ASP A 282 -5.46 -20.45 -3.41
N ARG A 283 -5.87 -19.17 -3.37
CA ARG A 283 -7.16 -18.65 -3.83
C ARG A 283 -7.07 -17.83 -5.11
N GLY A 284 -5.91 -17.79 -5.73
CA GLY A 284 -5.66 -16.99 -6.93
C GLY A 284 -5.65 -15.48 -6.69
N ILE A 285 -5.37 -15.05 -5.46
CA ILE A 285 -5.27 -13.64 -5.06
C ILE A 285 -3.79 -13.29 -4.96
N ALA A 286 -3.34 -12.36 -5.81
CA ALA A 286 -1.99 -11.81 -5.77
C ALA A 286 -1.77 -10.96 -4.51
N VAL A 287 -0.54 -10.88 -4.02
CA VAL A 287 -0.19 -10.09 -2.85
C VAL A 287 0.72 -8.95 -3.25
N PHE A 288 0.24 -7.75 -3.04
CA PHE A 288 1.00 -6.52 -3.16
C PHE A 288 1.39 -6.04 -1.77
N MET A 289 2.48 -5.32 -1.70
CA MET A 289 3.00 -4.77 -0.46
C MET A 289 3.24 -3.27 -0.61
N ASP A 290 2.70 -2.49 0.32
CA ASP A 290 3.04 -1.08 0.42
C ASP A 290 4.43 -0.94 1.03
N VAL A 291 5.35 -0.31 0.29
CA VAL A 291 6.76 -0.19 0.65
C VAL A 291 7.16 1.27 0.84
N VAL A 292 7.78 1.54 1.97
CA VAL A 292 8.15 2.88 2.42
C VAL A 292 9.65 3.04 2.29
N TYR A 293 10.14 3.35 1.08
CA TYR A 293 11.56 3.56 0.83
C TYR A 293 11.96 5.03 0.73
N ASN A 294 11.02 5.93 0.94
CA ASN A 294 11.28 7.37 0.85
C ASN A 294 11.92 7.94 2.12
N HIS A 295 11.67 7.33 3.28
CA HIS A 295 12.22 7.72 4.59
C HIS A 295 12.35 6.52 5.53
N THR A 296 12.84 6.78 6.75
CA THR A 296 12.90 5.79 7.83
C THR A 296 12.30 6.33 9.12
N GLY A 297 12.00 5.42 10.06
CA GLY A 297 11.59 5.77 11.42
C GLY A 297 12.68 6.45 12.27
N GLU A 298 13.88 6.64 11.75
CA GLU A 298 15.00 7.32 12.41
C GLU A 298 14.85 8.84 12.28
N GLN A 299 13.95 9.43 13.06
CA GLN A 299 13.60 10.85 13.02
C GLN A 299 14.55 11.73 13.83
N GLY A 300 14.46 13.03 13.58
CA GLY A 300 15.08 14.10 14.34
C GLY A 300 16.20 14.81 13.58
N PRO A 301 16.69 15.95 14.09
CA PRO A 301 17.83 16.63 13.50
C PRO A 301 19.06 15.74 13.61
N TRP A 302 19.87 15.72 12.56
CA TRP A 302 21.11 14.95 12.54
C TRP A 302 22.04 15.36 13.69
N VAL A 303 22.22 16.66 13.87
CA VAL A 303 23.10 17.21 14.89
C VAL A 303 22.40 18.33 15.63
N ALA A 304 22.35 18.24 16.95
CA ALA A 304 22.02 19.33 17.83
C ALA A 304 23.21 19.61 18.76
N ASP A 305 23.60 20.88 18.88
CA ASP A 305 24.75 21.29 19.71
C ASP A 305 26.04 20.52 19.39
N GLY A 306 26.29 20.20 18.13
CA GLY A 306 27.46 19.45 17.67
C GLY A 306 27.45 17.95 18.00
N ARG A 307 26.34 17.40 18.51
CA ARG A 307 26.19 15.98 18.86
C ARG A 307 25.02 15.35 18.14
N LEU A 308 25.05 14.03 18.02
CA LEU A 308 23.97 13.25 17.45
C LEU A 308 22.68 13.46 18.25
N ALA A 309 21.65 13.94 17.58
CA ALA A 309 20.32 14.19 18.17
C ALA A 309 19.21 13.32 17.54
N ALA A 310 19.49 12.64 16.42
CA ALA A 310 18.53 11.76 15.76
C ALA A 310 18.31 10.48 16.56
N LYS A 311 17.16 9.86 16.35
CA LYS A 311 16.94 8.45 16.72
C LYS A 311 17.91 7.57 15.93
N CYS A 312 18.53 6.62 16.59
CA CYS A 312 19.63 5.84 16.05
C CYS A 312 19.31 4.35 16.21
N PHE A 313 18.63 3.79 15.22
CA PHE A 313 18.26 2.38 15.25
C PHE A 313 19.27 1.52 14.52
N ASN A 314 19.71 1.97 13.34
CA ASN A 314 20.68 1.27 12.51
C ASN A 314 21.38 2.21 11.50
N LEU A 315 20.74 2.58 10.39
CA LEU A 315 21.35 3.28 9.26
C LEU A 315 21.90 4.66 9.64
N MET A 316 21.20 5.38 10.52
CA MET A 316 21.60 6.70 11.00
C MET A 316 22.96 6.69 11.70
N CYS A 317 23.25 5.67 12.48
CA CYS A 317 24.51 5.52 13.20
C CYS A 317 25.54 4.64 12.48
N LEU A 318 25.19 4.01 11.38
CA LEU A 318 26.13 3.19 10.59
C LEU A 318 26.64 3.94 9.36
N ALA A 319 25.75 4.63 8.65
CA ALA A 319 26.06 5.14 7.31
C ALA A 319 25.21 6.38 6.91
N ALA A 320 24.91 7.28 7.83
CA ALA A 320 23.96 8.38 7.60
C ALA A 320 24.25 9.18 6.32
N ASP A 321 25.52 9.54 6.05
CA ASP A 321 25.94 10.31 4.89
C ASP A 321 25.88 9.55 3.56
N ARG A 322 25.66 8.24 3.60
CA ARG A 322 25.51 7.36 2.43
C ARG A 322 24.08 6.96 2.15
N VAL A 323 23.17 7.24 3.11
CA VAL A 323 21.79 6.79 3.08
C VAL A 323 20.83 7.97 3.03
N TYR A 324 21.07 9.03 3.81
CA TYR A 324 20.13 10.13 3.95
C TYR A 324 20.58 11.37 3.18
N ARG A 325 19.59 12.10 2.71
CA ARG A 325 19.76 13.37 2.01
C ARG A 325 19.96 14.49 3.02
N GLY A 326 21.14 15.09 2.99
CA GLY A 326 21.48 16.20 3.87
C GLY A 326 21.20 17.55 3.24
N THR A 327 21.00 18.57 4.08
CA THR A 327 21.05 19.98 3.66
C THR A 327 22.46 20.32 3.14
N PRO A 328 22.64 21.40 2.34
CA PRO A 328 23.95 21.77 1.82
C PRO A 328 25.02 21.97 2.91
N ASP A 329 24.62 22.43 4.10
CA ASP A 329 25.50 22.53 5.28
C ASP A 329 25.65 21.20 6.04
N LYS A 330 24.92 20.16 5.63
CA LYS A 330 24.90 18.78 6.17
C LYS A 330 24.68 18.69 7.68
N ARG A 331 23.98 19.65 8.24
CA ARG A 331 23.59 19.66 9.65
C ARG A 331 22.21 19.09 9.90
N HIS A 332 21.35 19.10 8.89
CA HIS A 332 20.00 18.64 8.94
C HIS A 332 19.72 17.67 7.79
N TYR A 333 18.68 16.83 7.92
CA TYR A 333 18.14 16.10 6.80
C TYR A 333 17.19 16.98 6.01
N LEU A 334 17.14 16.74 4.71
CA LEU A 334 15.99 17.16 3.93
C LEU A 334 14.78 16.37 4.41
N ASN A 335 13.62 16.98 4.31
CA ASN A 335 12.36 16.44 4.79
C ASN A 335 11.23 16.76 3.82
N ASN A 336 11.43 16.42 2.55
CA ASN A 336 10.39 16.58 1.51
C ASN A 336 9.26 15.58 1.70
N THR A 337 9.53 14.48 2.41
CA THR A 337 8.52 13.51 2.82
C THR A 337 7.60 14.00 3.94
N GLY A 338 7.98 15.08 4.66
CA GLY A 338 7.26 15.57 5.83
C GLY A 338 7.41 14.70 7.09
N THR A 339 8.22 13.64 7.05
CA THR A 339 8.30 12.60 8.10
C THR A 339 9.57 12.64 8.95
N GLY A 340 10.49 13.54 8.62
CA GLY A 340 11.70 13.79 9.43
C GLY A 340 13.02 13.53 8.72
N ASN A 341 13.03 12.75 7.65
CA ASN A 341 14.20 12.51 6.81
C ASN A 341 13.80 12.04 5.41
N ASP A 342 14.70 12.20 4.45
CA ASP A 342 14.60 11.66 3.10
C ASP A 342 15.78 10.71 2.83
N LEU A 343 15.54 9.56 2.20
CA LEU A 343 16.61 8.74 1.67
C LEU A 343 17.22 9.42 0.42
N ASP A 344 18.51 9.24 0.21
CA ASP A 344 19.25 9.80 -0.92
C ASP A 344 19.44 8.76 -2.03
N PHE A 345 18.80 8.99 -3.16
CA PHE A 345 18.93 8.17 -4.38
C PHE A 345 19.71 8.89 -5.48
N SER A 346 20.34 10.02 -5.19
CA SER A 346 21.17 10.73 -6.14
C SER A 346 22.49 9.99 -6.39
N GLY A 347 22.77 9.63 -7.65
CA GLY A 347 24.00 8.93 -8.05
C GLY A 347 23.88 7.41 -8.14
N ARG A 348 24.71 6.81 -9.00
CA ARG A 348 24.58 5.39 -9.42
C ARG A 348 24.90 4.38 -8.33
N GLU A 349 25.92 4.64 -7.53
CA GLU A 349 26.53 3.70 -6.58
C GLU A 349 26.10 3.97 -5.14
N ARG A 350 24.89 4.48 -4.92
CA ARG A 350 24.40 4.74 -3.57
C ARG A 350 24.01 3.47 -2.84
N PHE A 351 24.42 3.35 -1.59
CA PHE A 351 24.06 2.24 -0.71
C PHE A 351 22.53 2.13 -0.53
N SER A 352 21.82 3.25 -0.49
CA SER A 352 20.35 3.31 -0.47
C SER A 352 19.70 2.59 -1.65
N LYS A 353 20.23 2.73 -2.87
CA LYS A 353 19.74 2.00 -4.05
C LYS A 353 19.93 0.49 -3.91
N GLN A 354 21.12 0.07 -3.46
CA GLN A 354 21.41 -1.34 -3.20
C GLN A 354 20.46 -1.90 -2.13
N LEU A 355 20.27 -1.17 -1.03
CA LEU A 355 19.38 -1.54 0.07
C LEU A 355 17.95 -1.80 -0.44
N VAL A 356 17.39 -0.89 -1.24
CA VAL A 356 16.04 -1.01 -1.81
C VAL A 356 15.95 -2.20 -2.77
N ARG A 357 16.90 -2.32 -3.71
CA ARG A 357 16.90 -3.42 -4.69
C ARG A 357 17.01 -4.79 -4.02
N ASP A 358 17.84 -4.92 -3.00
CA ASP A 358 18.01 -6.16 -2.25
C ASP A 358 16.76 -6.49 -1.42
N SER A 359 16.12 -5.46 -0.86
CA SER A 359 14.85 -5.62 -0.14
C SER A 359 13.73 -6.08 -1.07
N LEU A 360 13.52 -5.41 -2.21
CA LEU A 360 12.52 -5.81 -3.22
C LEU A 360 12.74 -7.24 -3.71
N ALA A 361 14.01 -7.61 -3.99
CA ALA A 361 14.36 -8.97 -4.39
C ALA A 361 14.02 -10.00 -3.30
N LEU A 362 14.32 -9.71 -2.03
CA LEU A 362 13.96 -10.59 -0.92
C LEU A 362 12.42 -10.78 -0.83
N TRP A 363 11.67 -9.70 -0.87
CA TRP A 363 10.22 -9.78 -0.77
C TRP A 363 9.60 -10.54 -1.94
N HIS A 364 10.12 -10.35 -3.15
CA HIS A 364 9.66 -11.10 -4.33
C HIS A 364 10.11 -12.56 -4.31
N GLU A 365 11.41 -12.81 -4.26
CA GLU A 365 11.99 -14.16 -4.43
C GLU A 365 11.79 -15.09 -3.23
N VAL A 366 11.69 -14.55 -2.00
CA VAL A 366 11.66 -15.34 -0.78
C VAL A 366 10.29 -15.33 -0.09
N TYR A 367 9.60 -14.20 -0.14
CA TYR A 367 8.27 -14.06 0.46
C TYR A 367 7.12 -14.25 -0.55
N GLY A 368 7.39 -14.17 -1.86
CA GLY A 368 6.41 -14.40 -2.92
C GLY A 368 5.51 -13.19 -3.17
N ILE A 369 5.99 -11.96 -2.94
CA ILE A 369 5.24 -10.75 -3.23
C ILE A 369 5.14 -10.54 -4.74
N ASP A 370 3.93 -10.30 -5.25
CA ASP A 370 3.61 -10.20 -6.67
C ASP A 370 3.64 -8.76 -7.20
N GLY A 371 3.56 -7.79 -6.29
CA GLY A 371 3.62 -6.37 -6.65
C GLY A 371 3.98 -5.48 -5.47
N PHE A 372 4.37 -4.25 -5.77
CA PHE A 372 4.76 -3.25 -4.79
C PHE A 372 4.07 -1.92 -5.06
N ARG A 373 3.49 -1.32 -4.03
CA ARG A 373 3.07 0.07 -4.03
C ARG A 373 4.11 0.89 -3.29
N PHE A 374 4.67 1.88 -3.94
CA PHE A 374 5.73 2.72 -3.38
C PHE A 374 5.13 4.00 -2.82
N ASP A 375 5.23 4.14 -1.51
CA ASP A 375 4.86 5.34 -0.78
C ASP A 375 5.74 6.52 -1.17
N LEU A 376 5.15 7.71 -1.42
CA LEU A 376 5.82 8.94 -1.80
C LEU A 376 6.98 8.71 -2.80
N ALA A 377 6.69 8.00 -3.88
CA ALA A 377 7.67 7.46 -4.80
C ALA A 377 8.48 8.53 -5.55
N ARG A 378 8.05 9.80 -5.54
CA ARG A 378 8.74 10.91 -6.21
C ARG A 378 10.22 10.99 -5.84
N ILE A 379 10.57 10.69 -4.60
CA ILE A 379 11.94 10.81 -4.10
C ILE A 379 12.90 9.77 -4.70
N LEU A 380 12.37 8.62 -5.17
CA LEU A 380 13.16 7.59 -5.84
C LEU A 380 13.56 8.01 -7.26
N ALA A 381 12.92 9.04 -7.80
CA ALA A 381 13.12 9.58 -9.15
C ALA A 381 14.10 10.75 -9.19
N GLU A 382 15.12 10.77 -8.34
CA GLU A 382 16.04 11.87 -8.23
C GLU A 382 17.30 11.71 -9.09
N GLY A 383 17.68 12.81 -9.74
CA GLY A 383 18.90 12.86 -10.57
C GLY A 383 18.70 12.29 -11.97
N SER A 384 19.80 11.79 -12.58
CA SER A 384 19.79 11.18 -13.92
C SER A 384 19.34 9.72 -13.94
N ASP A 385 19.28 9.09 -12.77
CA ASP A 385 18.95 7.66 -12.60
C ASP A 385 17.71 7.56 -11.71
N ASP A 386 16.53 7.70 -12.27
CA ASP A 386 15.31 7.55 -11.46
C ASP A 386 14.87 6.09 -11.29
N ALA A 387 13.81 5.89 -10.50
CA ALA A 387 13.37 4.56 -10.12
C ALA A 387 12.93 3.68 -11.31
N ALA A 388 12.45 4.29 -12.40
CA ALA A 388 12.10 3.52 -13.59
C ALA A 388 13.33 2.88 -14.23
N ASP A 389 14.52 3.46 -14.06
CA ASP A 389 15.77 2.85 -14.55
C ASP A 389 16.28 1.77 -13.60
N TRP A 390 16.50 2.10 -12.34
CA TRP A 390 17.24 1.21 -11.44
C TRP A 390 16.36 0.22 -10.67
N VAL A 391 15.05 0.48 -10.51
CA VAL A 391 14.08 -0.48 -9.96
C VAL A 391 13.52 -1.35 -11.08
N ASP A 392 13.03 -0.74 -12.17
CA ASP A 392 12.32 -1.44 -13.23
C ASP A 392 13.19 -2.48 -13.96
N ASN A 393 14.47 -2.15 -14.12
CA ASN A 393 15.42 -2.99 -14.86
C ASN A 393 16.09 -4.10 -14.02
N ASP A 394 15.75 -4.26 -12.74
CA ASP A 394 16.32 -5.36 -11.94
C ASP A 394 15.65 -6.70 -12.27
N PRO A 395 16.40 -7.69 -12.80
CA PRO A 395 15.83 -8.95 -13.24
C PRO A 395 15.27 -9.83 -12.10
N ARG A 396 15.69 -9.58 -10.85
CA ARG A 396 15.30 -10.40 -9.69
C ARG A 396 13.79 -10.31 -9.39
N TYR A 397 13.16 -9.22 -9.76
CA TYR A 397 11.71 -9.00 -9.58
C TYR A 397 11.03 -8.46 -10.85
N ALA A 398 11.54 -8.84 -12.01
CA ALA A 398 11.01 -8.40 -13.31
C ALA A 398 9.53 -8.78 -13.55
N ALA A 399 9.01 -9.78 -12.83
CA ALA A 399 7.62 -10.20 -12.93
C ALA A 399 6.67 -9.47 -11.96
N ALA A 400 7.19 -8.67 -11.02
CA ALA A 400 6.38 -7.96 -10.05
C ALA A 400 5.71 -6.72 -10.66
N HIS A 401 4.50 -6.41 -10.23
CA HIS A 401 3.83 -5.15 -10.55
C HIS A 401 4.45 -4.00 -9.74
N LEU A 402 4.55 -2.81 -10.34
CA LEU A 402 5.10 -1.62 -9.70
C LEU A 402 4.07 -0.49 -9.74
N HIS A 403 3.52 -0.13 -8.59
CA HIS A 403 2.59 0.97 -8.42
C HIS A 403 3.26 2.10 -7.65
N ALA A 404 3.21 3.32 -8.16
CA ALA A 404 3.79 4.48 -7.51
C ALA A 404 2.72 5.43 -6.99
N GLU A 405 2.91 5.89 -5.77
CA GLU A 405 2.34 7.15 -5.32
C GLU A 405 3.24 8.27 -5.85
N PRO A 406 2.83 9.01 -6.91
CA PRO A 406 3.78 9.75 -7.74
C PRO A 406 4.14 11.14 -7.21
N TRP A 407 3.86 11.45 -5.95
CA TRP A 407 4.11 12.75 -5.32
C TRP A 407 5.02 12.66 -4.10
N ASP A 408 5.42 13.81 -3.58
CA ASP A 408 5.97 14.00 -2.25
C ASP A 408 5.13 15.04 -1.47
N MET A 409 5.39 15.21 -0.18
CA MET A 409 4.70 16.19 0.66
C MET A 409 5.13 17.65 0.36
N GLY A 410 6.22 17.84 -0.37
CA GLY A 410 6.67 19.13 -0.88
C GLY A 410 5.91 19.62 -2.11
N GLY A 411 4.93 18.84 -2.60
CA GLY A 411 4.12 19.16 -3.77
C GLY A 411 4.81 18.92 -5.11
N GLN A 412 5.90 18.18 -5.13
CA GLN A 412 6.55 17.74 -6.37
C GLN A 412 5.92 16.43 -6.85
N TRP A 413 5.90 16.29 -8.18
CA TRP A 413 5.30 15.13 -8.86
C TRP A 413 6.35 14.38 -9.67
N TRP A 414 6.16 13.09 -9.79
CA TRP A 414 6.94 12.23 -10.65
C TRP A 414 6.20 11.95 -11.95
N ASP A 415 6.60 12.66 -13.02
CA ASP A 415 5.95 12.59 -14.34
C ASP A 415 6.58 11.52 -15.24
N PHE A 416 6.76 10.31 -14.71
CA PHE A 416 7.39 9.20 -15.42
C PHE A 416 6.56 8.63 -16.60
N MET A 417 5.37 9.15 -16.80
CA MET A 417 4.51 8.79 -17.93
C MET A 417 4.38 9.92 -18.94
N ASP A 418 5.15 10.98 -18.78
CA ASP A 418 5.14 12.10 -19.69
C ASP A 418 6.05 11.85 -20.90
N SER A 419 5.74 12.53 -22.02
CA SER A 419 6.37 12.39 -23.34
C SER A 419 7.84 12.77 -23.41
N SER A 420 8.48 13.20 -22.33
CA SER A 420 9.83 13.77 -22.33
C SER A 420 10.99 12.78 -22.15
N GLY A 421 10.79 11.48 -22.44
CA GLY A 421 11.92 10.56 -22.57
C GLY A 421 11.94 9.36 -21.64
N TRP A 422 11.01 9.23 -20.75
CA TRP A 422 10.85 8.09 -19.85
C TRP A 422 10.06 7.02 -20.56
N GLY A 423 10.70 6.27 -21.42
CA GLY A 423 10.21 5.06 -22.06
C GLY A 423 8.69 4.90 -22.01
N ALA A 424 7.98 5.77 -22.69
CA ALA A 424 6.52 5.78 -22.73
C ALA A 424 5.94 4.38 -22.95
N ASP A 425 6.72 3.46 -23.52
CA ASP A 425 6.28 2.15 -23.94
C ASP A 425 6.92 0.95 -23.21
N ASN A 426 7.98 1.13 -22.41
CA ASN A 426 8.78 -0.01 -21.92
C ASN A 426 8.87 -0.20 -20.41
N ASN A 427 8.41 0.72 -19.57
CA ASN A 427 8.46 0.52 -18.12
C ASN A 427 7.17 -0.08 -17.57
N ARG A 428 7.27 -0.82 -16.44
CA ARG A 428 6.16 -1.52 -15.77
C ARG A 428 5.39 -0.68 -14.76
N TRP A 429 5.73 0.59 -14.58
CA TRP A 429 5.15 1.45 -13.56
C TRP A 429 3.70 1.84 -13.87
N ALA A 430 2.85 1.77 -12.85
CA ALA A 430 1.52 2.35 -12.82
C ALA A 430 1.41 3.42 -11.74
N LYS A 431 0.54 4.39 -11.91
CA LYS A 431 0.36 5.54 -11.01
C LYS A 431 -0.93 5.44 -10.19
N TRP A 432 -0.85 5.65 -8.91
CA TRP A 432 -1.99 6.03 -8.09
C TRP A 432 -2.49 7.41 -8.52
N LEU A 433 -3.80 7.51 -8.81
CA LEU A 433 -4.41 8.74 -9.33
C LEU A 433 -5.19 9.47 -8.23
N GLY A 434 -4.52 10.29 -7.42
CA GLY A 434 -5.17 11.13 -6.41
C GLY A 434 -6.20 12.08 -7.03
N ARG A 435 -5.91 12.64 -8.20
CA ARG A 435 -6.85 13.52 -8.93
C ARG A 435 -8.04 12.76 -9.53
N TYR A 436 -7.93 11.47 -9.83
CA TYR A 436 -9.11 10.66 -10.14
C TYR A 436 -10.08 10.68 -8.95
N ARG A 437 -9.59 10.37 -7.76
CA ARG A 437 -10.37 10.45 -6.51
C ARG A 437 -11.09 11.79 -6.37
N ASP A 438 -10.35 12.87 -6.48
CA ASP A 438 -10.86 14.22 -6.23
C ASP A 438 -11.91 14.64 -7.28
N LYS A 439 -11.66 14.33 -8.55
CA LYS A 439 -12.59 14.66 -9.65
C LYS A 439 -13.85 13.80 -9.60
N VAL A 440 -13.75 12.50 -9.31
CA VAL A 440 -14.90 11.60 -9.19
C VAL A 440 -15.74 11.97 -7.95
N ARG A 441 -15.11 12.35 -6.85
CA ARG A 441 -15.83 12.89 -5.68
C ARG A 441 -16.58 14.19 -6.01
N ARG A 442 -15.96 15.12 -6.74
CA ARG A 442 -16.61 16.35 -7.24
C ARG A 442 -17.75 16.04 -8.20
N PHE A 443 -17.58 15.06 -9.10
CA PHE A 443 -18.65 14.59 -9.95
C PHE A 443 -19.86 14.15 -9.11
N SER A 444 -19.67 13.38 -8.06
CA SER A 444 -20.77 12.95 -7.19
C SER A 444 -21.46 14.08 -6.42
N GLN A 445 -20.92 15.29 -6.44
CA GLN A 445 -21.46 16.49 -5.78
C GLN A 445 -22.08 17.50 -6.76
N SER A 446 -22.13 17.20 -8.05
CA SER A 446 -22.46 18.15 -9.14
C SER A 446 -21.52 19.37 -9.15
N ALA A 447 -20.25 19.16 -8.79
CA ALA A 447 -19.25 20.22 -8.67
C ALA A 447 -18.11 20.10 -9.72
N LEU A 448 -18.17 19.11 -10.60
CA LEU A 448 -17.19 18.93 -11.67
C LEU A 448 -17.59 19.78 -12.89
N LYS A 449 -16.86 20.85 -13.14
CA LYS A 449 -17.19 21.84 -14.18
C LYS A 449 -16.66 21.50 -15.58
N ASN A 450 -15.92 20.41 -15.73
CA ASN A 450 -15.30 20.03 -17.00
C ASN A 450 -15.66 18.60 -17.42
N PRO A 451 -16.50 18.42 -18.43
CA PRO A 451 -16.91 17.09 -18.92
C PRO A 451 -15.80 16.32 -19.60
N GLY A 452 -14.94 17.00 -20.31
CA GLY A 452 -13.77 16.37 -20.91
C GLY A 452 -12.87 15.71 -19.85
N ALA A 453 -12.78 16.30 -18.66
CA ALA A 453 -12.07 15.71 -17.55
C ALA A 453 -12.71 14.40 -17.07
N PHE A 454 -14.05 14.34 -16.95
CA PHE A 454 -14.72 13.11 -16.52
C PHE A 454 -14.56 11.99 -17.55
N LYS A 455 -14.70 12.32 -18.83
CA LYS A 455 -14.44 11.38 -19.93
C LYS A 455 -13.04 10.77 -19.81
N GLN A 456 -12.00 11.60 -19.67
CA GLN A 456 -10.63 11.14 -19.53
C GLN A 456 -10.45 10.21 -18.33
N LEU A 457 -11.12 10.47 -17.21
CA LEU A 457 -11.06 9.61 -16.03
C LEU A 457 -11.59 8.21 -16.30
N ILE A 458 -12.76 8.08 -16.92
CA ILE A 458 -13.35 6.76 -17.22
C ILE A 458 -12.61 5.99 -18.31
N GLU A 459 -11.83 6.68 -19.14
CA GLU A 459 -10.94 6.10 -20.16
C GLU A 459 -9.62 5.61 -19.59
N GLY A 460 -9.34 5.82 -18.31
CA GLY A 460 -8.05 5.49 -17.69
C GLY A 460 -6.95 6.52 -18.00
N TYR A 461 -7.34 7.69 -18.57
CA TYR A 461 -6.46 8.86 -18.59
C TYR A 461 -6.66 9.62 -17.28
N GLY A 462 -5.60 9.91 -16.57
CA GLY A 462 -5.63 11.10 -15.74
C GLY A 462 -5.70 12.32 -16.67
N SER A 463 -5.93 13.50 -16.14
CA SER A 463 -5.91 14.70 -16.96
C SER A 463 -4.51 14.93 -17.53
N VAL A 464 -4.36 14.79 -18.84
CA VAL A 464 -3.10 15.08 -19.55
C VAL A 464 -2.63 16.51 -19.29
N SER A 465 -3.57 17.45 -19.10
CA SER A 465 -3.26 18.86 -18.79
C SER A 465 -2.69 19.09 -17.39
N ASP A 466 -2.81 18.12 -16.51
CA ASP A 466 -2.43 18.25 -15.08
C ASP A 466 -1.24 17.38 -14.69
N GLY A 467 -0.58 16.71 -15.64
CA GLY A 467 0.62 15.88 -15.40
C GLY A 467 0.38 14.54 -14.69
N GLU A 468 -0.86 14.18 -14.35
CA GLU A 468 -1.14 12.95 -13.61
C GLU A 468 -1.54 11.74 -14.45
N GLY A 469 -1.90 11.96 -15.71
CA GLY A 469 -2.37 10.88 -16.57
C GLY A 469 -1.27 10.22 -17.39
N PRO A 470 -1.52 8.99 -17.86
CA PRO A 470 -0.64 8.38 -18.83
C PRO A 470 -0.58 9.22 -20.11
N ALA A 471 0.58 9.27 -20.75
CA ALA A 471 0.71 9.82 -22.10
C ALA A 471 -0.21 9.09 -23.08
N ALA A 472 -0.62 9.74 -24.17
CA ALA A 472 -1.49 9.15 -25.19
C ALA A 472 -0.96 7.82 -25.78
N SER A 473 0.34 7.56 -25.69
CA SER A 473 1.01 6.31 -26.08
C SER A 473 1.04 5.25 -24.98
N SER A 474 0.55 5.54 -23.78
CA SER A 474 0.60 4.65 -22.62
C SER A 474 -0.54 3.59 -22.65
N ARG A 475 -0.74 2.89 -21.57
CA ARG A 475 -1.76 1.84 -21.40
C ARG A 475 -2.73 2.21 -20.28
N PRO A 476 -4.05 1.92 -20.40
CA PRO A 476 -5.02 2.24 -19.35
C PRO A 476 -4.66 1.65 -17.97
N TRP A 477 -4.12 0.45 -17.93
CA TRP A 477 -3.74 -0.22 -16.68
C TRP A 477 -2.64 0.50 -15.88
N ARG A 478 -1.94 1.47 -16.50
CA ARG A 478 -0.99 2.34 -15.79
C ARG A 478 -1.69 3.37 -14.91
N SER A 479 -3.00 3.51 -15.04
CA SER A 479 -3.85 4.32 -14.17
C SER A 479 -4.41 3.46 -13.05
N VAL A 480 -3.94 3.69 -11.82
CA VAL A 480 -4.46 3.03 -10.62
C VAL A 480 -5.51 3.96 -10.01
N ASN A 481 -6.77 3.62 -10.23
CA ASN A 481 -7.93 4.44 -9.88
C ASN A 481 -8.38 4.15 -8.44
N LEU A 482 -8.71 5.20 -7.70
CA LEU A 482 -9.17 5.10 -6.32
C LEU A 482 -10.25 6.14 -6.01
N VAL A 483 -11.18 5.83 -5.14
CA VAL A 483 -12.19 6.77 -4.60
C VAL A 483 -12.02 7.00 -3.11
N ALA A 484 -11.41 6.07 -2.39
CA ALA A 484 -10.95 6.18 -1.02
C ALA A 484 -9.77 5.22 -0.81
N VAL A 485 -8.87 5.55 0.12
CA VAL A 485 -7.73 4.75 0.57
C VAL A 485 -7.53 4.98 2.06
N HIS A 486 -6.53 4.33 2.67
CA HIS A 486 -6.24 4.46 4.10
C HIS A 486 -6.11 5.92 4.56
N ASP A 487 -5.50 6.78 3.74
CA ASP A 487 -5.35 8.21 3.98
C ASP A 487 -6.59 8.98 3.52
N GLY A 488 -7.18 9.74 4.42
CA GLY A 488 -8.41 10.47 4.19
C GLY A 488 -9.65 9.77 4.72
N TYR A 489 -10.80 10.22 4.24
CA TYR A 489 -12.10 9.66 4.62
C TYR A 489 -12.36 8.34 3.90
N THR A 490 -13.00 7.39 4.59
CA THR A 490 -13.62 6.23 3.93
C THR A 490 -14.70 6.70 2.95
N LEU A 491 -15.13 5.81 2.08
CA LEU A 491 -16.21 6.12 1.14
C LEU A 491 -17.48 6.61 1.87
N ARG A 492 -17.83 5.95 2.98
CA ARG A 492 -18.97 6.38 3.81
C ARG A 492 -18.75 7.74 4.44
N ASP A 493 -17.60 7.96 5.06
CA ASP A 493 -17.30 9.21 5.75
C ASP A 493 -17.29 10.39 4.77
N CYS A 494 -16.83 10.18 3.54
CA CYS A 494 -16.85 11.20 2.49
C CYS A 494 -18.26 11.59 2.01
N THR A 495 -19.26 10.76 2.29
CA THR A 495 -20.67 11.10 2.04
C THR A 495 -21.38 11.65 3.29
N TRP A 496 -20.68 11.67 4.43
CA TRP A 496 -21.20 12.07 5.74
C TRP A 496 -20.65 13.40 6.24
N PHE A 497 -19.37 13.68 6.01
CA PHE A 497 -18.72 14.88 6.49
C PHE A 497 -18.60 15.94 5.40
N ASN A 498 -18.73 17.21 5.76
CA ASN A 498 -18.31 18.31 4.93
C ASN A 498 -16.81 18.53 5.13
N ASP A 499 -16.08 18.54 4.04
CA ASP A 499 -14.65 18.82 4.04
C ASP A 499 -14.42 20.33 4.10
N SER A 500 -14.04 20.83 5.28
CA SER A 500 -13.93 22.26 5.55
C SER A 500 -12.75 22.94 4.85
N ASP A 501 -11.70 22.22 4.49
CA ASP A 501 -10.50 22.73 3.81
C ASP A 501 -10.48 22.38 2.30
N GLY A 502 -11.43 21.59 1.84
CA GLY A 502 -11.55 21.17 0.44
C GLY A 502 -10.51 20.16 -0.02
N SER A 503 -9.65 19.65 0.89
CA SER A 503 -8.56 18.75 0.52
C SER A 503 -9.02 17.37 0.08
N GLN A 504 -10.20 16.91 0.57
CA GLN A 504 -10.74 15.59 0.30
C GLN A 504 -11.95 15.60 -0.63
N ASN A 505 -12.47 16.77 -0.96
CA ASN A 505 -13.67 16.93 -1.80
C ASN A 505 -14.86 16.09 -1.30
N CYS A 506 -15.13 16.14 -0.01
CA CYS A 506 -16.22 15.40 0.65
C CYS A 506 -17.39 16.34 1.00
N TRP A 507 -18.59 15.77 1.05
CA TRP A 507 -19.82 16.51 1.30
C TRP A 507 -20.86 15.62 2.01
N ASP A 508 -21.58 16.17 2.99
CA ASP A 508 -22.49 15.45 3.90
C ASP A 508 -23.82 15.00 3.25
N SER A 509 -23.98 15.19 1.95
CA SER A 509 -25.18 14.81 1.21
C SER A 509 -26.46 15.48 1.74
N ASN A 510 -26.36 16.72 2.25
CA ASN A 510 -27.43 17.43 2.94
C ASN A 510 -28.04 16.63 4.11
N GLN A 511 -27.29 15.74 4.71
CA GLN A 511 -27.72 14.84 5.77
C GLN A 511 -28.84 13.85 5.36
N ASP A 512 -29.02 13.63 4.06
CA ASP A 512 -30.00 12.70 3.50
C ASP A 512 -29.39 11.31 3.30
N GLU A 513 -29.93 10.30 3.96
CA GLU A 513 -29.43 8.93 3.92
C GLU A 513 -29.64 8.25 2.55
N GLU A 514 -30.71 8.56 1.85
CA GLU A 514 -30.93 8.02 0.50
C GLU A 514 -29.90 8.61 -0.48
N GLU A 515 -29.60 9.89 -0.33
CA GLU A 515 -28.58 10.56 -1.12
C GLU A 515 -27.18 10.00 -0.84
N ARG A 516 -26.84 9.75 0.43
CA ARG A 516 -25.60 9.08 0.82
C ARG A 516 -25.46 7.70 0.16
N ARG A 517 -26.52 6.90 0.20
CA ARG A 517 -26.58 5.59 -0.43
C ARG A 517 -26.35 5.67 -1.94
N LYS A 518 -27.05 6.56 -2.64
CA LYS A 518 -26.89 6.78 -4.08
C LYS A 518 -25.45 7.15 -4.43
N ARG A 519 -24.88 8.10 -3.69
CA ARG A 519 -23.52 8.58 -3.94
C ARG A 519 -22.46 7.50 -3.71
N GLN A 520 -22.57 6.68 -2.66
CA GLN A 520 -21.65 5.56 -2.45
C GLN A 520 -21.71 4.56 -3.62
N LYS A 521 -22.90 4.21 -4.07
CA LYS A 521 -23.09 3.35 -5.24
C LYS A 521 -22.59 3.99 -6.54
N LEU A 522 -22.78 5.29 -6.72
CA LEU A 522 -22.27 6.05 -7.87
C LEU A 522 -20.73 6.03 -7.88
N LEU A 523 -20.08 6.33 -6.77
CA LEU A 523 -18.62 6.37 -6.65
C LEU A 523 -17.98 5.01 -6.97
N LEU A 524 -18.50 3.92 -6.39
CA LEU A 524 -18.06 2.56 -6.71
C LEU A 524 -18.41 2.15 -8.14
N GLY A 525 -19.53 2.62 -8.65
CA GLY A 525 -19.97 2.42 -10.03
C GLY A 525 -18.99 3.04 -11.02
N VAL A 526 -18.64 4.31 -10.84
CA VAL A 526 -17.65 5.01 -11.67
C VAL A 526 -16.29 4.29 -11.59
N LEU A 527 -15.82 3.95 -10.39
CA LEU A 527 -14.56 3.23 -10.20
C LEU A 527 -14.50 1.92 -10.99
N LEU A 528 -15.54 1.11 -10.90
CA LEU A 528 -15.55 -0.24 -11.48
C LEU A 528 -15.95 -0.27 -12.97
N THR A 529 -16.50 0.82 -13.51
CA THR A 529 -16.82 0.99 -14.94
C THR A 529 -15.82 1.88 -15.69
N SER A 530 -14.76 2.32 -15.03
CA SER A 530 -13.63 3.01 -15.66
C SER A 530 -12.58 2.02 -16.16
N GLN A 531 -11.86 2.33 -17.23
CA GLN A 531 -10.60 1.66 -17.56
C GLN A 531 -9.53 2.01 -16.50
N GLY A 532 -8.51 1.17 -16.41
CA GLY A 532 -7.47 1.27 -15.37
C GLY A 532 -7.65 0.23 -14.27
N VAL A 533 -6.79 0.26 -13.27
CA VAL A 533 -6.78 -0.68 -12.13
C VAL A 533 -7.57 -0.08 -10.97
N PRO A 534 -8.73 -0.64 -10.59
CA PRO A 534 -9.48 -0.13 -9.45
C PRO A 534 -8.86 -0.59 -8.12
N VAL A 535 -8.77 0.32 -7.15
CA VAL A 535 -8.43 0.05 -5.75
C VAL A 535 -9.64 0.29 -4.87
N ILE A 536 -9.96 -0.67 -4.00
CA ILE A 536 -11.06 -0.61 -3.03
C ILE A 536 -10.44 -0.66 -1.63
N LEU A 537 -10.74 0.32 -0.79
CA LEU A 537 -10.34 0.32 0.62
C LEU A 537 -11.14 -0.73 1.40
N GLN A 538 -10.50 -1.44 2.31
CA GLN A 538 -11.13 -2.44 3.18
C GLN A 538 -12.42 -1.92 3.83
N GLY A 539 -13.51 -2.61 3.58
CA GLY A 539 -14.82 -2.31 4.17
C GLY A 539 -15.64 -1.23 3.46
N ASP A 540 -15.08 -0.50 2.48
CA ASP A 540 -15.85 0.50 1.72
C ASP A 540 -17.03 -0.13 0.98
N GLU A 541 -16.90 -1.38 0.55
CA GLU A 541 -17.94 -2.16 -0.12
C GLU A 541 -19.13 -2.52 0.78
N PHE A 542 -19.06 -2.26 2.08
CA PHE A 542 -20.19 -2.39 3.01
C PHE A 542 -20.30 -1.21 4.00
N GLY A 543 -19.67 -0.07 3.67
CA GLY A 543 -19.86 1.19 4.39
C GLY A 543 -19.09 1.29 5.70
N GLN A 544 -17.85 0.83 5.75
CA GLN A 544 -16.91 1.07 6.86
C GLN A 544 -16.76 2.56 7.14
N THR A 545 -16.57 2.91 8.42
CA THR A 545 -16.47 4.30 8.88
C THR A 545 -15.42 4.46 9.97
N LYS A 546 -14.73 5.59 9.97
CA LYS A 546 -13.85 6.07 11.05
C LYS A 546 -14.53 7.12 11.93
N ALA A 547 -15.85 7.26 11.86
CA ALA A 547 -16.61 8.27 12.62
C ALA A 547 -16.53 8.11 14.15
N GLY A 548 -15.98 6.99 14.65
CA GLY A 548 -15.63 6.80 16.05
C GLY A 548 -14.41 7.61 16.50
N ALA A 549 -13.69 8.27 15.59
CA ALA A 549 -12.59 9.16 15.94
C ALA A 549 -13.09 10.38 16.73
N SER A 550 -12.23 10.91 17.61
CA SER A 550 -12.57 12.03 18.48
C SER A 550 -12.79 13.37 17.76
N SER A 551 -12.44 13.44 16.47
CA SER A 551 -12.58 14.63 15.63
C SER A 551 -12.68 14.23 14.15
N GLN A 552 -13.15 15.14 13.29
CA GLN A 552 -13.12 14.95 11.84
C GLN A 552 -11.67 14.75 11.33
N GLU A 553 -10.70 15.48 11.88
CA GLU A 553 -9.29 15.30 11.57
C GLU A 553 -8.82 13.87 11.92
N GLY A 554 -9.22 13.34 13.07
CA GLY A 554 -8.94 11.97 13.45
C GLY A 554 -9.61 10.95 12.55
N ALA A 555 -10.79 11.23 11.97
CA ALA A 555 -11.44 10.37 11.00
C ALA A 555 -10.73 10.42 9.63
N ARG A 556 -10.20 11.58 9.26
CA ARG A 556 -9.44 11.78 8.03
C ARG A 556 -8.04 11.19 8.11
N ASN A 557 -7.34 11.47 9.22
CA ASN A 557 -5.93 11.11 9.42
C ASN A 557 -5.77 10.25 10.69
N SER A 558 -5.96 8.95 10.54
CA SER A 558 -6.02 8.00 11.66
C SER A 558 -4.73 7.18 11.84
N TYR A 559 -3.58 7.68 11.41
CA TYR A 559 -2.29 6.98 11.44
C TYR A 559 -1.82 6.60 12.86
N ASN A 560 -2.24 7.31 13.89
CA ASN A 560 -1.85 7.12 15.28
C ASN A 560 -3.01 6.64 16.19
N TYR A 561 -3.96 5.89 15.64
CA TYR A 561 -5.08 5.36 16.40
C TYR A 561 -4.85 3.92 16.89
N GLU A 562 -3.70 3.70 17.53
CA GLU A 562 -3.41 2.50 18.33
C GLU A 562 -3.23 2.92 19.79
N SER A 563 -3.92 2.29 20.71
CA SER A 563 -3.84 2.64 22.13
C SER A 563 -2.66 1.96 22.81
N SER A 564 -1.79 2.74 23.44
CA SER A 564 -0.70 2.23 24.29
C SER A 564 -1.19 1.56 25.58
N THR A 565 -2.45 1.80 25.98
CA THR A 565 -3.07 1.27 27.19
C THR A 565 -4.11 0.20 26.92
N GLY A 566 -4.38 -0.13 25.64
CA GLY A 566 -5.40 -1.08 25.25
C GLY A 566 -6.83 -0.51 25.22
N ASP A 567 -6.99 0.81 25.11
CA ASP A 567 -8.31 1.45 24.97
C ASP A 567 -8.94 1.03 23.63
N LEU A 568 -9.96 0.18 23.71
CA LEU A 568 -10.65 -0.34 22.54
C LEU A 568 -11.41 0.72 21.73
N ALA A 569 -11.79 1.86 22.35
CA ALA A 569 -12.45 2.93 21.62
C ALA A 569 -11.49 3.60 20.64
N VAL A 570 -10.20 3.73 21.01
CA VAL A 570 -9.15 4.23 20.14
C VAL A 570 -8.87 3.23 19.02
N ASN A 571 -8.60 1.97 19.37
CA ASN A 571 -8.20 0.94 18.41
C ASN A 571 -9.29 0.66 17.36
N ARG A 572 -10.56 0.73 17.74
CA ARG A 572 -11.71 0.46 16.86
C ARG A 572 -11.93 1.48 15.75
N VAL A 573 -11.28 2.64 15.79
CA VAL A 573 -11.47 3.66 14.74
C VAL A 573 -11.14 3.09 13.35
N ASN A 574 -10.02 2.37 13.25
CA ASN A 574 -9.59 1.76 11.99
C ASN A 574 -10.11 0.32 11.77
N TRP A 575 -10.50 -0.38 12.84
CA TRP A 575 -10.88 -1.79 12.75
C TRP A 575 -12.15 -1.98 11.94
N VAL A 576 -12.12 -2.94 11.00
CA VAL A 576 -13.28 -3.31 10.19
C VAL A 576 -14.40 -3.86 11.07
N ASP A 577 -15.55 -3.22 11.01
CA ASP A 577 -16.75 -3.66 11.72
C ASP A 577 -17.62 -4.58 10.84
N TRP A 578 -17.42 -5.86 10.94
CA TRP A 578 -18.11 -6.87 10.14
C TRP A 578 -19.63 -6.92 10.31
N ARG A 579 -20.20 -6.29 11.38
CA ARG A 579 -21.64 -6.15 11.55
C ARG A 579 -22.26 -5.27 10.46
N LEU A 580 -21.47 -4.34 9.91
CA LEU A 580 -21.92 -3.47 8.82
C LEU A 580 -22.29 -4.26 7.57
N LYS A 581 -21.56 -5.33 7.25
CA LYS A 581 -21.88 -6.21 6.13
C LYS A 581 -23.25 -6.89 6.30
N ASP A 582 -23.64 -7.21 7.55
CA ASP A 582 -24.95 -7.76 7.89
C ASP A 582 -26.10 -6.74 7.79
N GLY A 583 -25.80 -5.47 7.54
CA GLY A 583 -26.79 -4.39 7.57
C GLY A 583 -27.20 -3.98 8.98
N ASP A 584 -26.38 -4.28 10.01
CA ASP A 584 -26.66 -3.93 11.40
C ASP A 584 -26.58 -2.42 11.63
N ASN A 585 -27.73 -1.79 11.80
CA ASN A 585 -27.85 -0.35 12.04
C ASN A 585 -27.28 0.08 13.39
N SER A 586 -27.13 -0.82 14.35
CA SER A 586 -26.54 -0.53 15.67
C SER A 586 -25.01 -0.45 15.62
N ALA A 587 -24.40 -0.95 14.55
CA ALA A 587 -22.94 -1.01 14.40
C ALA A 587 -22.28 0.35 14.17
N SER A 588 -23.05 1.43 14.01
CA SER A 588 -22.50 2.75 13.74
C SER A 588 -23.27 3.87 14.42
N PRO A 589 -22.57 4.90 14.88
CA PRO A 589 -23.18 6.12 15.33
C PRO A 589 -23.86 6.94 14.21
N MET A 590 -23.66 6.56 12.94
CA MET A 590 -24.07 7.32 11.76
C MET A 590 -25.40 6.85 11.14
N GLY A 591 -26.32 6.26 11.92
CA GLY A 591 -27.68 5.91 11.45
C GLY A 591 -27.78 4.68 10.54
N PRO A 592 -28.83 4.59 9.72
CA PRO A 592 -29.14 3.42 8.89
C PRO A 592 -28.01 2.96 7.99
N ARG A 593 -27.92 1.66 7.75
CA ARG A 593 -26.83 1.01 7.01
C ARG A 593 -27.34 0.28 5.80
N TYR A 594 -26.59 0.44 4.74
CA TYR A 594 -26.84 -0.23 3.47
C TYR A 594 -25.74 -1.25 3.16
N GLY A 595 -25.07 -1.79 4.21
CA GLY A 595 -23.87 -2.60 4.03
C GLY A 595 -24.08 -3.82 3.16
N THR A 596 -25.11 -4.61 3.39
CA THR A 596 -25.44 -5.77 2.54
C THR A 596 -25.74 -5.33 1.10
N GLU A 597 -26.52 -4.27 0.94
CA GLU A 597 -26.85 -3.73 -0.37
C GLU A 597 -25.64 -3.23 -1.13
N LEU A 598 -24.78 -2.47 -0.46
CA LEU A 598 -23.56 -1.90 -1.05
C LEU A 598 -22.57 -3.02 -1.40
N PHE A 599 -22.47 -4.05 -0.57
CA PHE A 599 -21.66 -5.24 -0.85
C PHE A 599 -22.13 -5.97 -2.12
N GLU A 600 -23.45 -6.25 -2.23
CA GLU A 600 -24.01 -6.90 -3.41
C GLU A 600 -23.83 -6.07 -4.68
N TRP A 601 -24.00 -4.76 -4.58
CA TRP A 601 -23.72 -3.81 -5.66
C TRP A 601 -22.25 -3.90 -6.12
N THR A 602 -21.30 -3.81 -5.20
CA THR A 602 -19.88 -3.84 -5.51
C THR A 602 -19.46 -5.19 -6.10
N ARG A 603 -19.89 -6.28 -5.49
CA ARG A 603 -19.67 -7.65 -5.98
C ARG A 603 -20.20 -7.86 -7.39
N GLY A 604 -21.41 -7.36 -7.66
CA GLY A 604 -22.05 -7.46 -8.97
C GLY A 604 -21.28 -6.69 -10.05
N LEU A 605 -20.79 -5.49 -9.74
CA LEU A 605 -19.95 -4.72 -10.65
C LEU A 605 -18.59 -5.37 -10.90
N ILE A 606 -17.96 -5.96 -9.89
CA ILE A 606 -16.73 -6.74 -10.05
C ILE A 606 -16.98 -7.97 -10.95
N THR A 607 -18.10 -8.64 -10.77
CA THR A 607 -18.49 -9.77 -11.61
C THR A 607 -18.67 -9.33 -13.06
N LEU A 608 -19.37 -8.23 -13.30
CA LEU A 608 -19.54 -7.63 -14.62
C LEU A 608 -18.20 -7.27 -15.25
N ARG A 609 -17.33 -6.59 -14.50
CA ARG A 609 -15.99 -6.21 -14.97
C ARG A 609 -15.14 -7.44 -15.35
N LYS A 610 -15.26 -8.55 -14.62
CA LYS A 610 -14.54 -9.80 -14.91
C LYS A 610 -15.13 -10.57 -16.08
N GLN A 611 -16.42 -10.49 -16.28
CA GLN A 611 -17.11 -11.22 -17.33
C GLN A 611 -16.82 -10.68 -18.72
N TRP A 612 -16.76 -9.35 -18.88
CA TRP A 612 -16.53 -8.70 -20.15
C TRP A 612 -15.30 -7.80 -20.15
N SER A 613 -14.67 -7.66 -21.32
CA SER A 613 -13.37 -6.98 -21.43
C SER A 613 -13.46 -5.45 -21.46
N HIS A 614 -14.65 -4.85 -21.55
CA HIS A 614 -14.87 -3.43 -21.83
C HIS A 614 -14.04 -2.47 -20.97
N PHE A 615 -13.95 -2.75 -19.66
CA PHE A 615 -13.23 -1.91 -18.69
C PHE A 615 -11.81 -2.42 -18.37
N ARG A 616 -11.39 -3.53 -19.00
CA ARG A 616 -10.13 -4.26 -18.74
C ARG A 616 -9.27 -4.41 -20.00
N ARG A 617 -9.37 -3.46 -20.93
CA ARG A 617 -8.57 -3.52 -22.17
C ARG A 617 -7.16 -3.02 -21.91
N SER A 618 -6.19 -3.65 -22.55
CA SER A 618 -4.79 -3.24 -22.52
C SER A 618 -4.53 -1.96 -23.31
N GLU A 619 -5.48 -1.50 -24.10
CA GLU A 619 -5.41 -0.32 -24.95
C GLU A 619 -6.56 0.63 -24.63
N PHE A 620 -6.32 1.94 -24.83
CA PHE A 620 -7.36 2.94 -24.65
C PHE A 620 -8.49 2.72 -25.67
N ALA A 621 -9.71 2.95 -25.21
CA ALA A 621 -10.83 3.03 -26.11
C ALA A 621 -10.66 4.25 -27.03
N HIS A 622 -10.81 4.04 -28.31
CA HIS A 622 -10.75 5.13 -29.30
C HIS A 622 -12.10 5.80 -29.45
N TYR A 623 -12.10 7.13 -29.33
CA TYR A 623 -13.29 7.91 -29.57
C TYR A 623 -13.72 7.86 -31.05
N VAL A 624 -14.97 7.52 -31.28
CA VAL A 624 -15.61 7.66 -32.59
C VAL A 624 -16.60 8.84 -32.51
N SER A 625 -16.52 9.77 -33.46
CA SER A 625 -17.33 10.98 -33.50
C SER A 625 -18.83 10.72 -33.30
N ALA A 626 -19.48 11.64 -32.64
CA ALA A 626 -20.79 11.58 -32.00
C ALA A 626 -22.01 11.47 -32.91
N ALA A 627 -21.92 11.05 -34.15
CA ALA A 627 -23.13 10.79 -34.92
C ALA A 627 -23.53 9.33 -34.74
N PRO A 628 -24.71 9.01 -34.25
CA PRO A 628 -25.26 7.66 -34.22
C PRO A 628 -25.19 6.95 -35.59
N ASP A 629 -25.11 7.75 -36.65
CA ASP A 629 -25.10 7.29 -38.04
C ASP A 629 -23.73 6.95 -38.62
N ASP A 630 -22.63 7.34 -37.99
CA ASP A 630 -21.28 7.03 -38.51
C ASP A 630 -20.76 5.64 -38.03
N ARG A 631 -21.50 4.63 -38.43
CA ARG A 631 -21.14 3.20 -38.25
C ARG A 631 -20.22 2.67 -39.36
N SER A 632 -19.54 3.54 -40.11
CA SER A 632 -18.79 3.18 -41.31
C SER A 632 -17.45 2.44 -41.05
N GLY A 633 -17.11 2.10 -39.80
CA GLY A 633 -15.98 1.27 -39.45
C GLY A 633 -16.37 -0.07 -38.85
N PRO A 634 -15.47 -1.05 -38.76
CA PRO A 634 -15.76 -2.35 -38.12
C PRO A 634 -16.15 -2.13 -36.64
N ILE A 635 -17.37 -2.50 -36.31
CA ILE A 635 -18.04 -2.27 -35.01
C ILE A 635 -17.33 -3.01 -33.84
N ASN A 636 -16.38 -3.86 -34.11
CA ASN A 636 -15.78 -4.79 -33.13
C ASN A 636 -14.33 -4.45 -32.70
N ASP A 637 -13.89 -3.21 -32.83
CA ASP A 637 -12.50 -2.83 -32.58
C ASP A 637 -12.23 -2.19 -31.21
N GLY A 638 -13.20 -2.20 -30.32
CA GLY A 638 -13.05 -1.62 -28.97
C GLY A 638 -13.33 -0.13 -28.87
N ARG A 639 -13.90 0.46 -29.90
CA ARG A 639 -14.31 1.87 -29.89
C ARG A 639 -15.48 2.08 -28.94
N TYR A 640 -15.63 3.32 -28.47
CA TYR A 640 -16.82 3.76 -27.74
C TYR A 640 -17.36 5.05 -28.36
N THR A 641 -18.64 5.23 -28.21
CA THR A 641 -19.32 6.47 -28.59
C THR A 641 -19.93 7.11 -27.35
N TYR A 642 -20.01 8.42 -27.29
CA TYR A 642 -20.73 9.09 -26.22
C TYR A 642 -21.70 10.13 -26.78
N THR A 643 -22.80 10.32 -26.10
CA THR A 643 -23.60 11.53 -26.26
C THR A 643 -23.44 12.39 -25.02
N TRP A 644 -23.53 13.63 -25.28
CA TRP A 644 -23.37 14.67 -24.33
C TRP A 644 -24.62 15.57 -24.37
N GLU A 645 -25.41 15.60 -23.31
CA GLU A 645 -26.45 16.58 -23.13
C GLU A 645 -26.10 17.46 -21.93
N GLY A 646 -25.56 18.64 -22.19
CA GLY A 646 -25.38 19.71 -21.23
C GLY A 646 -26.19 20.92 -21.59
N PRO A 647 -26.47 21.84 -20.67
CA PRO A 647 -27.10 23.11 -21.03
C PRO A 647 -26.16 23.86 -22.00
N ALA A 648 -26.78 24.72 -22.85
CA ALA A 648 -26.07 25.56 -23.82
C ALA A 648 -24.96 26.47 -23.23
N SER A 649 -24.76 26.46 -21.92
CA SER A 649 -23.78 27.21 -21.15
C SER A 649 -22.48 26.45 -20.84
N GLY A 650 -22.25 25.27 -21.37
CA GLY A 650 -20.91 24.61 -21.33
C GLY A 650 -20.58 23.80 -20.08
N GLU A 651 -21.53 23.43 -19.23
CA GLU A 651 -21.30 22.61 -18.04
C GLU A 651 -22.09 21.28 -18.07
N PRO A 652 -21.54 20.24 -18.63
CA PRO A 652 -22.17 18.93 -18.63
C PRO A 652 -21.89 18.15 -17.36
N SER A 653 -22.95 17.60 -16.85
CA SER A 653 -23.03 16.81 -15.66
C SER A 653 -23.76 15.48 -15.85
N GLN A 654 -23.96 15.13 -17.13
CA GLN A 654 -24.68 13.93 -17.55
C GLN A 654 -24.00 13.35 -18.77
N LEU A 655 -23.72 12.05 -18.76
CA LEU A 655 -22.94 11.37 -19.80
C LEU A 655 -23.49 9.98 -20.04
N ALA A 656 -23.78 9.63 -21.27
CA ALA A 656 -24.02 8.27 -21.72
C ALA A 656 -22.84 7.80 -22.58
N VAL A 657 -22.27 6.66 -22.26
CA VAL A 657 -21.11 6.08 -22.95
C VAL A 657 -21.44 4.67 -23.39
N VAL A 658 -21.31 4.40 -24.68
CA VAL A 658 -21.40 3.05 -25.21
C VAL A 658 -19.99 2.47 -25.37
N TRP A 659 -19.77 1.37 -24.73
CA TRP A 659 -18.58 0.55 -24.85
C TRP A 659 -18.86 -0.60 -25.81
N TRP A 660 -18.33 -0.53 -27.01
CA TRP A 660 -18.54 -1.55 -28.01
C TRP A 660 -17.87 -2.87 -27.61
N GLY A 661 -18.61 -3.97 -27.71
CA GLY A 661 -18.09 -5.32 -27.50
C GLY A 661 -17.09 -5.71 -28.58
N LYS A 662 -16.12 -6.56 -28.21
CA LYS A 662 -15.33 -7.32 -29.19
C LYS A 662 -16.19 -8.43 -29.79
N ALA A 663 -15.69 -9.11 -30.83
CA ALA A 663 -16.41 -10.25 -31.42
C ALA A 663 -16.84 -11.27 -30.35
N GLY A 664 -18.13 -11.49 -30.21
CA GLY A 664 -18.73 -12.38 -29.22
C GLY A 664 -19.01 -11.74 -27.85
N GLU A 665 -18.74 -10.44 -27.67
CA GLU A 665 -19.16 -9.67 -26.49
C GLU A 665 -20.34 -8.77 -26.83
N PRO A 666 -21.30 -8.57 -25.93
CA PRO A 666 -22.38 -7.59 -26.08
C PRO A 666 -21.83 -6.16 -26.00
N ASP A 667 -22.58 -5.18 -26.45
CA ASP A 667 -22.27 -3.78 -26.17
C ASP A 667 -22.76 -3.39 -24.78
N LEU A 668 -22.04 -2.52 -24.09
CA LEU A 668 -22.43 -1.97 -22.80
C LEU A 668 -22.66 -0.46 -22.93
N MET A 669 -23.77 0.04 -22.37
CA MET A 669 -23.97 1.47 -22.19
C MET A 669 -23.93 1.79 -20.70
N VAL A 670 -23.12 2.77 -20.31
CA VAL A 670 -23.12 3.32 -18.95
C VAL A 670 -23.61 4.76 -19.01
N VAL A 671 -24.66 5.04 -18.26
CA VAL A 671 -25.25 6.38 -18.16
C VAL A 671 -24.91 6.92 -16.78
N TYR A 672 -24.18 8.03 -16.73
CA TYR A 672 -23.76 8.73 -15.52
C TYR A 672 -24.56 10.00 -15.37
N ASN A 673 -25.19 10.21 -14.22
CA ASN A 673 -25.92 11.42 -13.90
C ASN A 673 -25.44 12.02 -12.58
N GLU A 674 -24.72 13.13 -12.61
CA GLU A 674 -24.29 13.83 -11.40
C GLU A 674 -25.30 14.85 -10.88
N ARG A 675 -26.29 15.24 -11.70
CA ARG A 675 -27.30 16.25 -11.33
C ARG A 675 -28.30 15.71 -10.32
N TRP A 676 -29.06 16.63 -9.74
CA TRP A 676 -30.22 16.31 -8.90
C TRP A 676 -31.39 15.82 -9.71
N GLU A 677 -31.58 16.39 -10.90
CA GLU A 677 -32.68 16.08 -11.80
C GLU A 677 -32.44 14.76 -12.53
N PRO A 678 -33.48 14.01 -12.84
CA PRO A 678 -33.35 12.82 -13.66
C PRO A 678 -32.81 13.15 -15.07
N PHE A 679 -32.04 12.20 -15.61
CA PHE A 679 -31.51 12.25 -16.97
C PHE A 679 -32.13 11.17 -17.83
N THR A 680 -32.69 11.55 -18.98
CA THR A 680 -33.29 10.60 -19.92
C THR A 680 -32.47 10.52 -21.19
N VAL A 681 -32.06 9.29 -21.53
CA VAL A 681 -31.47 8.94 -22.82
C VAL A 681 -32.57 8.36 -23.68
N ASN A 682 -32.86 8.99 -24.82
CA ASN A 682 -33.90 8.58 -25.75
C ASN A 682 -33.31 7.84 -26.96
N ASN A 683 -34.16 7.21 -27.76
CA ASN A 683 -33.82 6.53 -29.01
C ASN A 683 -32.73 5.49 -28.81
N LEU A 684 -32.88 4.66 -27.80
CA LEU A 684 -31.87 3.61 -27.46
C LEU A 684 -31.61 2.68 -28.64
N ALA A 685 -32.58 2.46 -29.54
CA ALA A 685 -32.42 1.67 -30.74
C ALA A 685 -31.36 2.23 -31.70
N ASP A 686 -31.08 3.54 -31.66
CA ASP A 686 -30.06 4.17 -32.52
C ASP A 686 -28.62 3.87 -32.03
N TRP A 687 -28.45 3.41 -30.79
CA TRP A 687 -27.16 3.20 -30.14
C TRP A 687 -26.57 1.80 -30.29
N SER A 688 -27.40 0.81 -30.68
CA SER A 688 -26.94 -0.56 -30.92
C SER A 688 -27.92 -1.22 -31.90
N GLN A 689 -27.47 -2.30 -32.58
CA GLN A 689 -28.34 -3.06 -33.49
C GLN A 689 -29.33 -3.98 -32.76
N GLY A 690 -29.15 -4.19 -31.47
CA GLY A 690 -29.98 -5.02 -30.61
C GLY A 690 -30.85 -4.25 -29.63
N ASN A 691 -31.67 -4.99 -28.88
CA ASN A 691 -32.43 -4.42 -27.79
C ASN A 691 -31.59 -4.23 -26.55
N TRP A 692 -31.77 -3.10 -25.91
CA TRP A 692 -31.08 -2.82 -24.63
C TRP A 692 -31.84 -3.45 -23.47
N ARG A 693 -31.08 -4.07 -22.55
CA ARG A 693 -31.58 -4.59 -21.26
C ARG A 693 -30.85 -3.88 -20.12
N ILE A 694 -31.57 -3.66 -19.02
CA ILE A 694 -31.03 -2.92 -17.87
C ILE A 694 -30.30 -3.89 -16.94
N LEU A 695 -28.99 -3.79 -16.84
CA LEU A 695 -28.16 -4.56 -15.91
C LEU A 695 -28.13 -3.97 -14.51
N ALA A 696 -28.00 -2.64 -14.40
CA ALA A 696 -27.78 -1.99 -13.13
C ALA A 696 -28.45 -0.62 -13.03
N ARG A 697 -28.92 -0.26 -11.84
CA ARG A 697 -29.55 1.01 -11.49
C ARG A 697 -29.18 1.40 -10.06
N SER A 698 -28.21 2.30 -9.89
CA SER A 698 -27.64 2.61 -8.57
C SER A 698 -28.60 3.27 -7.57
N TRP A 699 -29.72 3.81 -8.03
CA TRP A 699 -30.72 4.48 -7.18
C TRP A 699 -31.75 3.52 -6.56
N LEU A 700 -31.81 2.27 -6.99
CA LEU A 700 -32.72 1.29 -6.42
C LEU A 700 -32.11 0.55 -5.22
N GLY A 701 -32.95 -0.03 -4.39
CA GLY A 701 -32.55 -0.83 -3.27
C GLY A 701 -32.13 -2.26 -3.62
N ALA A 702 -31.70 -3.00 -2.63
CA ALA A 702 -31.22 -4.36 -2.77
C ALA A 702 -32.19 -5.27 -3.55
N GLY A 703 -31.65 -6.05 -4.47
CA GLY A 703 -32.38 -6.99 -5.30
C GLY A 703 -33.16 -6.37 -6.47
N GLN A 704 -33.19 -5.03 -6.58
CA GLN A 704 -33.75 -4.30 -7.71
C GLN A 704 -32.69 -3.50 -8.48
N ASP A 705 -31.54 -3.30 -7.86
CA ASP A 705 -30.44 -2.46 -8.34
C ASP A 705 -29.53 -3.17 -9.34
N LEU A 706 -29.44 -4.50 -9.23
CA LEU A 706 -28.62 -5.34 -10.10
C LEU A 706 -29.41 -6.52 -10.65
N CYS A 707 -29.28 -6.73 -11.94
CA CYS A 707 -29.68 -7.96 -12.59
C CYS A 707 -28.47 -8.92 -12.66
N ARG A 708 -28.71 -10.22 -12.73
CA ARG A 708 -27.64 -11.22 -12.78
C ARG A 708 -26.91 -11.21 -14.12
N PRO A 709 -25.63 -10.87 -14.17
CA PRO A 709 -24.89 -10.78 -15.44
C PRO A 709 -24.76 -12.12 -16.18
N ASP A 710 -24.73 -13.23 -15.47
CA ASP A 710 -24.59 -14.59 -16.02
C ASP A 710 -25.82 -15.10 -16.78
N ASN A 711 -27.00 -14.47 -16.60
CA ASN A 711 -28.26 -14.82 -17.25
C ASN A 711 -29.06 -13.60 -17.69
N TRP A 712 -28.36 -12.53 -18.08
CA TRP A 712 -28.95 -11.22 -18.35
C TRP A 712 -30.04 -11.23 -19.43
N GLN A 713 -29.87 -12.04 -20.49
CA GLN A 713 -30.82 -12.12 -21.60
C GLN A 713 -32.23 -12.57 -21.15
N LYS A 714 -32.33 -13.35 -20.09
CA LYS A 714 -33.61 -13.86 -19.57
C LYS A 714 -34.10 -13.12 -18.34
N SER A 715 -33.19 -12.63 -17.51
CA SER A 715 -33.53 -12.08 -16.18
C SER A 715 -33.58 -10.57 -16.15
N CYS A 716 -32.90 -9.86 -17.07
CA CYS A 716 -32.85 -8.41 -17.07
C CYS A 716 -34.03 -7.81 -17.85
N PRO A 717 -34.66 -6.76 -17.31
CA PRO A 717 -35.77 -6.11 -17.99
C PRO A 717 -35.28 -5.36 -19.24
N GLU A 718 -36.11 -5.33 -20.28
CA GLU A 718 -35.86 -4.52 -21.45
C GLU A 718 -36.00 -3.02 -21.12
N ALA A 719 -35.11 -2.22 -21.69
CA ALA A 719 -35.11 -0.76 -21.47
C ALA A 719 -36.19 -0.05 -22.30
N GLY A 720 -36.68 -0.69 -23.36
CA GLY A 720 -37.52 -0.04 -24.34
C GLY A 720 -36.71 0.98 -25.15
N ASP A 721 -37.37 2.08 -25.57
CA ASP A 721 -36.76 3.12 -26.42
C ASP A 721 -36.07 4.24 -25.60
N LEU A 722 -36.19 4.22 -24.30
CA LEU A 722 -35.58 5.22 -23.44
C LEU A 722 -35.22 4.65 -22.05
N ILE A 723 -34.23 5.29 -21.40
CA ILE A 723 -33.95 5.10 -19.99
C ILE A 723 -33.84 6.42 -19.24
N THR A 724 -34.53 6.51 -18.10
CA THR A 724 -34.41 7.66 -17.20
C THR A 724 -33.59 7.26 -15.97
N VAL A 725 -32.46 7.94 -15.76
CA VAL A 725 -31.51 7.74 -14.65
C VAL A 725 -31.77 8.80 -13.60
N ALA A 726 -32.03 8.38 -12.38
CA ALA A 726 -32.28 9.28 -11.26
C ALA A 726 -31.06 10.21 -10.99
N GLY A 727 -31.30 11.29 -10.29
CA GLY A 727 -30.23 12.22 -9.90
C GLY A 727 -29.15 11.54 -9.07
N ARG A 728 -27.89 11.90 -9.29
CA ARG A 728 -26.69 11.37 -8.63
C ARG A 728 -26.58 9.86 -8.66
N SER A 729 -26.80 9.32 -9.84
CA SER A 729 -26.92 7.89 -10.05
C SER A 729 -26.26 7.47 -11.36
N LEU A 730 -26.13 6.17 -11.55
CA LEU A 730 -25.77 5.58 -12.83
C LEU A 730 -26.69 4.41 -13.19
N ALA A 731 -26.77 4.14 -14.49
CA ALA A 731 -27.35 2.92 -15.03
C ALA A 731 -26.35 2.21 -15.94
N ILE A 732 -26.43 0.90 -15.99
CA ILE A 732 -25.69 0.07 -16.94
C ILE A 732 -26.69 -0.72 -17.76
N LEU A 733 -26.58 -0.62 -19.07
CA LEU A 733 -27.37 -1.38 -20.02
C LEU A 733 -26.47 -2.31 -20.82
N ILE A 734 -27.04 -3.37 -21.33
CA ILE A 734 -26.39 -4.36 -22.19
C ILE A 734 -27.27 -4.60 -23.41
N SER A 735 -26.65 -4.66 -24.58
CA SER A 735 -27.39 -4.98 -25.82
C SER A 735 -27.35 -6.49 -26.10
N ASP A 736 -28.37 -7.02 -26.72
CA ASP A 736 -28.44 -8.40 -27.18
C ASP A 736 -27.92 -8.60 -28.62
N ASN A 737 -27.04 -7.73 -29.07
CA ASN A 737 -26.33 -7.87 -30.33
C ASN A 737 -25.42 -9.10 -30.29
N ASN A 738 -25.72 -10.10 -31.09
CA ASN A 738 -24.82 -11.19 -31.46
C ASN A 738 -24.36 -11.08 -32.91
#